data_0423f3c0e590a6f1ee721ff9dec2aa99
#
_entry.id   0423f3c0e590a6f1ee721ff9dec2aa99
#
_cell.length_a   1.000
_cell.length_b   1.000
_cell.length_c   1.000
_cell.angle_alpha   90.00
_cell.angle_beta   90.00
_cell.angle_gamma   90.00
#
_symmetry.space_group_name_H-M   'P 1'
#
loop_
_entity.id
_entity.type
_entity.pdbx_description
1 polymer ?
#
loop_
_entity_poly.entity_id
_entity_poly.type
_entity_poly.pdbx_seq_one_letter_code
_entity_poly.pdbx_strand_id
1 'polypeptide(L)'
;VKHERARAYEDFLRGKVQTGTETGFAVDQMHPSLFGHQQDAIRWAARRGRALIAAKFGLGKTRMQVELLRQAHQRTGKPVLAICPLGVRHQFVVEDGPAMSVQFAYVRTDAEFEAASTPYLITNYERVRDGNITTAALGTVGAVSLDEGAILGNLGTKTQDQFNMLLAEIPYRWVATATPAPNDYRQMIYFADFLDVMDAGQALTRFFGRNPDKAGDLQLMPHMEKDFWLWVASWALFVDTPSDLGYSDDGYVMPELDIRWHRITADHEKAFEMVDQFGQRFLLKDTAAGVTQAMKEKRDSLGARVATALQIVESYESEQMVIWCNLNDEQSALERGLKARGITYASVHGSLAPEEQEERLYQWKDRHCRVLIAKPSMLGSGVNLQQAHVAIYAGLDFKFRDFIQSVHRLQRYGQTQTVELHAIHTDAEDHVVEILMGKWRQHDAMVARMRGIVQEYGLTNEALASEMRRTLGVTRQERTGHFYTIINNDCVSETMAMADNSVDEIVTSIPFGNHYEYVASLNDFGHNPSDADFWVQMDFLIPELLRVLKPGRMCCIHAKDRLLYGHQTPHGMMEVDYFTHDCARAFRKHGFVSYGEIFIPTDVVRENNSTNRLGWSENCKDSSKMGVGLSEKVLLFRKPQTDKTRSYADEPVRKDKREYSRGRWQIDAHSLWRSNGHALETPADNPALLQGMDGSQVFNWYREWSKENPYDYHQHVAFNEAMGDRLPAKFMLMPPQAPNEYEETAWTDVLFMRTLNMSQARRRVEKHICPLPLDIVERLIVRYSNPDDLVFDPFSGIGTTGYMAVKLGRRAIGTELNSTYFEAAVKYLQDAEMERQTATLFDLDTLAIETAD
;
A
#
# COMPACT_ATOMS: atom_id res chain seq x y z
N VAL A 1 13.88 12.10 -37.44
CA VAL A 1 12.84 11.22 -36.83
C VAL A 1 13.37 10.53 -35.56
N LYS A 2 14.50 9.75 -35.58
CA LYS A 2 15.03 9.09 -34.36
C LYS A 2 15.43 10.10 -33.28
N HIS A 3 16.13 11.18 -33.64
CA HIS A 3 16.51 12.25 -32.70
C HIS A 3 15.30 13.02 -32.14
N GLU A 4 14.27 13.25 -32.91
CA GLU A 4 13.05 13.92 -32.46
C GLU A 4 12.27 13.04 -31.47
N ARG A 5 12.17 11.73 -31.73
CA ARG A 5 11.53 10.78 -30.81
C ARG A 5 12.31 10.65 -29.50
N ALA A 6 13.63 10.54 -29.55
CA ALA A 6 14.46 10.48 -28.35
C ALA A 6 14.29 11.75 -27.48
N ARG A 7 14.23 12.92 -28.12
CA ARG A 7 13.98 14.19 -27.43
C ARG A 7 12.57 14.23 -26.82
N ALA A 8 11.56 13.84 -27.58
CA ALA A 8 10.17 13.79 -27.09
C ALA A 8 10.03 12.81 -25.90
N TYR A 9 10.75 11.69 -25.93
CA TYR A 9 10.78 10.75 -24.80
C TYR A 9 11.46 11.36 -23.57
N GLU A 10 12.58 12.05 -23.75
CA GLU A 10 13.26 12.75 -22.64
C GLU A 10 12.37 13.85 -22.04
N ASP A 11 11.67 14.63 -22.88
CA ASP A 11 10.74 15.66 -22.43
C ASP A 11 9.56 15.05 -21.66
N PHE A 12 9.02 13.92 -22.12
CA PHE A 12 8.02 13.15 -21.40
C PHE A 12 8.52 12.70 -20.02
N LEU A 13 9.72 12.11 -19.96
CA LEU A 13 10.31 11.63 -18.69
C LEU A 13 10.51 12.77 -17.69
N ARG A 14 10.96 13.94 -18.15
CA ARG A 14 11.10 15.12 -17.29
C ARG A 14 9.78 15.61 -16.70
N GLY A 15 8.67 15.34 -17.39
CA GLY A 15 7.32 15.67 -16.92
C GLY A 15 6.76 14.73 -15.84
N LYS A 16 7.41 13.58 -15.56
CA LYS A 16 6.93 12.57 -14.61
C LYS A 16 7.12 12.89 -13.12
N VAL A 17 7.68 14.04 -12.77
CA VAL A 17 7.87 14.43 -11.36
C VAL A 17 6.52 14.60 -10.67
N GLN A 18 6.21 13.70 -9.75
CA GLN A 18 4.97 13.72 -9.00
C GLN A 18 5.14 14.49 -7.70
N THR A 19 4.62 15.70 -7.67
CA THR A 19 4.43 16.48 -6.44
C THR A 19 2.94 16.63 -6.15
N GLY A 20 2.59 17.05 -4.93
CA GLY A 20 1.22 17.45 -4.63
C GLY A 20 0.70 18.47 -5.66
N THR A 21 -0.52 18.27 -6.13
CA THR A 21 -1.13 19.11 -7.16
C THR A 21 -1.45 20.50 -6.63
N GLU A 22 -1.31 21.53 -7.44
CA GLU A 22 -1.76 22.90 -7.16
C GLU A 22 -3.08 23.17 -7.91
N THR A 23 -4.15 22.50 -7.47
CA THR A 23 -5.51 22.64 -8.05
C THR A 23 -6.35 23.71 -7.35
N GLY A 24 -5.77 24.40 -6.39
CA GLY A 24 -6.45 25.36 -5.54
C GLY A 24 -6.51 26.78 -6.10
N PHE A 25 -6.44 27.76 -5.23
CA PHE A 25 -6.63 29.16 -5.57
C PHE A 25 -5.75 30.10 -4.72
N ALA A 26 -5.46 31.28 -5.23
CA ALA A 26 -4.76 32.33 -4.50
C ALA A 26 -5.70 33.01 -3.48
N VAL A 27 -5.15 33.39 -2.33
CA VAL A 27 -5.85 34.14 -1.28
C VAL A 27 -5.12 35.43 -1.01
N ASP A 28 -5.81 36.55 -1.28
CA ASP A 28 -5.25 37.89 -1.14
C ASP A 28 -5.65 38.55 0.20
N GLN A 29 -6.93 38.44 0.58
CA GLN A 29 -7.47 39.05 1.79
C GLN A 29 -7.95 37.99 2.78
N MET A 30 -7.42 38.04 3.99
CA MET A 30 -7.77 37.15 5.09
C MET A 30 -8.33 37.92 6.26
N HIS A 31 -8.98 37.19 7.19
CA HIS A 31 -9.51 37.83 8.39
C HIS A 31 -8.35 38.44 9.22
N PRO A 32 -8.50 39.73 9.69
CA PRO A 32 -7.40 40.46 10.33
C PRO A 32 -6.96 39.90 11.68
N SER A 33 -7.74 39.02 12.29
CA SER A 33 -7.39 38.36 13.55
C SER A 33 -6.39 37.20 13.40
N LEU A 34 -6.02 36.84 12.19
CA LEU A 34 -5.08 35.74 11.91
C LEU A 34 -3.64 36.19 12.07
N PHE A 35 -2.84 35.39 12.75
CA PHE A 35 -1.39 35.63 12.89
C PHE A 35 -0.65 35.29 11.60
N GLY A 36 0.56 35.85 11.40
CA GLY A 36 1.34 35.67 10.18
C GLY A 36 1.56 34.20 9.78
N HIS A 37 1.98 33.36 10.72
CA HIS A 37 2.17 31.92 10.47
C HIS A 37 0.86 31.21 10.05
N GLN A 38 -0.29 31.63 10.57
CA GLN A 38 -1.59 31.10 10.16
C GLN A 38 -1.93 31.53 8.73
N GLN A 39 -1.66 32.78 8.38
CA GLN A 39 -1.90 33.30 7.04
C GLN A 39 -1.07 32.56 5.99
N ASP A 40 0.21 32.29 6.27
CA ASP A 40 1.08 31.55 5.35
C ASP A 40 0.64 30.09 5.19
N ALA A 41 0.25 29.42 6.28
CA ALA A 41 -0.32 28.08 6.23
C ALA A 41 -1.60 28.01 5.39
N ILE A 42 -2.49 29.03 5.53
CA ILE A 42 -3.72 29.15 4.76
C ILE A 42 -3.42 29.40 3.28
N ARG A 43 -2.52 30.34 2.93
CA ARG A 43 -2.11 30.59 1.55
C ARG A 43 -1.58 29.33 0.88
N TRP A 44 -0.72 28.60 1.61
CA TRP A 44 -0.15 27.36 1.16
C TRP A 44 -1.23 26.29 0.89
N ALA A 45 -2.13 26.04 1.86
CA ALA A 45 -3.19 25.04 1.74
C ALA A 45 -4.25 25.39 0.68
N ALA A 46 -4.62 26.68 0.58
CA ALA A 46 -5.55 27.18 -0.43
C ALA A 46 -5.00 27.01 -1.84
N ARG A 47 -3.71 27.33 -2.09
CA ARG A 47 -3.06 27.15 -3.38
C ARG A 47 -3.05 25.68 -3.82
N ARG A 48 -2.84 24.76 -2.90
CA ARG A 48 -2.89 23.33 -3.21
C ARG A 48 -4.31 22.83 -3.46
N GLY A 49 -5.31 23.42 -2.82
CA GLY A 49 -6.71 22.99 -2.91
C GLY A 49 -7.00 21.70 -2.14
N ARG A 50 -6.01 20.81 -2.06
CA ARG A 50 -6.06 19.55 -1.31
C ARG A 50 -4.80 19.40 -0.49
N ALA A 51 -4.90 19.46 0.84
CA ALA A 51 -3.73 19.52 1.70
C ALA A 51 -4.00 19.04 3.14
N LEU A 52 -2.95 18.56 3.78
CA LEU A 52 -2.90 18.27 5.21
C LEU A 52 -2.19 19.42 5.94
N ILE A 53 -2.81 19.95 6.98
CA ILE A 53 -2.18 20.89 7.93
C ILE A 53 -1.90 20.14 9.24
N ALA A 54 -0.67 19.70 9.42
CA ALA A 54 -0.19 19.06 10.63
C ALA A 54 0.42 20.12 11.56
N ALA A 55 -0.43 20.86 12.26
CA ALA A 55 -0.01 21.92 13.18
C ALA A 55 -0.16 21.49 14.65
N LYS A 56 0.85 21.78 15.47
CA LYS A 56 0.85 21.45 16.90
C LYS A 56 -0.37 22.03 17.64
N PHE A 57 -0.66 21.48 18.78
CA PHE A 57 -1.74 21.95 19.64
C PHE A 57 -1.53 23.43 20.04
N GLY A 58 -2.58 24.26 19.90
CA GLY A 58 -2.54 25.68 20.24
C GLY A 58 -2.16 26.63 19.10
N LEU A 59 -1.72 26.16 17.92
CA LEU A 59 -1.38 27.01 16.77
C LEU A 59 -2.60 27.56 16.00
N GLY A 60 -3.82 27.28 16.45
CA GLY A 60 -5.04 27.84 15.87
C GLY A 60 -5.52 27.11 14.59
N LYS A 61 -5.38 25.78 14.53
CA LYS A 61 -5.89 24.94 13.42
C LYS A 61 -7.33 25.26 13.06
N THR A 62 -8.21 25.42 14.04
CA THR A 62 -9.64 25.72 13.81
C THR A 62 -9.81 27.03 13.05
N ARG A 63 -9.06 28.09 13.41
CA ARG A 63 -9.09 29.37 12.68
C ARG A 63 -8.58 29.23 11.25
N MET A 64 -7.53 28.43 11.03
CA MET A 64 -7.04 28.13 9.69
C MET A 64 -8.14 27.45 8.85
N GLN A 65 -8.84 26.45 9.43
CA GLN A 65 -9.93 25.76 8.75
C GLN A 65 -11.12 26.65 8.47
N VAL A 66 -11.54 27.48 9.43
CA VAL A 66 -12.63 28.47 9.26
C VAL A 66 -12.31 29.39 8.09
N GLU A 67 -11.08 29.91 8.02
CA GLU A 67 -10.66 30.82 6.94
C GLU A 67 -10.62 30.10 5.59
N LEU A 68 -10.07 28.89 5.52
CA LEU A 68 -10.04 28.09 4.29
C LEU A 68 -11.46 27.84 3.75
N LEU A 69 -12.40 27.47 4.62
CA LEU A 69 -13.81 27.27 4.25
C LEU A 69 -14.46 28.58 3.82
N ARG A 70 -14.16 29.71 4.50
CA ARG A 70 -14.67 31.04 4.10
C ARG A 70 -14.18 31.44 2.71
N GLN A 71 -12.89 31.25 2.42
CA GLN A 71 -12.31 31.53 1.11
C GLN A 71 -12.88 30.61 0.02
N ALA A 72 -13.06 29.32 0.32
CA ALA A 72 -13.64 28.38 -0.63
C ALA A 72 -15.11 28.71 -0.95
N HIS A 73 -15.91 29.12 0.06
CA HIS A 73 -17.27 29.59 -0.17
C HIS A 73 -17.30 30.81 -1.07
N GLN A 74 -16.46 31.82 -0.78
CA GLN A 74 -16.36 33.02 -1.62
C GLN A 74 -15.97 32.71 -3.07
N ARG A 75 -15.12 31.70 -3.27
CA ARG A 75 -14.64 31.27 -4.59
C ARG A 75 -15.67 30.47 -5.36
N THR A 76 -16.41 29.56 -4.70
CA THR A 76 -17.29 28.58 -5.37
C THR A 76 -18.76 29.03 -5.39
N GLY A 77 -19.18 29.91 -4.48
CA GLY A 77 -20.57 30.24 -4.22
C GLY A 77 -21.39 29.08 -3.62
N LYS A 78 -20.73 27.92 -3.32
CA LYS A 78 -21.39 26.72 -2.81
C LYS A 78 -21.29 26.65 -1.28
N PRO A 79 -22.17 25.89 -0.60
CA PRO A 79 -21.99 25.55 0.80
C PRO A 79 -20.63 24.88 1.06
N VAL A 80 -20.13 25.03 2.28
CA VAL A 80 -18.87 24.42 2.72
C VAL A 80 -19.08 23.67 4.04
N LEU A 81 -18.33 22.58 4.23
CA LEU A 81 -18.57 21.64 5.33
C LEU A 81 -17.32 21.44 6.20
N ALA A 82 -17.45 21.65 7.49
CA ALA A 82 -16.52 21.18 8.50
C ALA A 82 -17.00 19.82 9.05
N ILE A 83 -16.09 18.85 9.12
CA ILE A 83 -16.37 17.55 9.78
C ILE A 83 -15.41 17.42 10.95
N CYS A 84 -15.92 17.25 12.16
CA CYS A 84 -15.09 17.22 13.36
C CYS A 84 -15.63 16.22 14.40
N PRO A 85 -14.80 15.82 15.40
CA PRO A 85 -15.31 15.14 16.58
C PRO A 85 -16.31 16.02 17.35
N LEU A 86 -17.32 15.40 17.98
CA LEU A 86 -18.36 16.13 18.72
C LEU A 86 -17.81 17.15 19.73
N GLY A 87 -16.74 16.80 20.44
CA GLY A 87 -16.12 17.69 21.44
C GLY A 87 -15.47 18.95 20.87
N VAL A 88 -15.19 19.01 19.56
CA VAL A 88 -14.57 20.16 18.88
C VAL A 88 -15.62 21.12 18.32
N ARG A 89 -16.86 20.66 18.13
CA ARG A 89 -17.98 21.45 17.56
C ARG A 89 -18.13 22.81 18.21
N HIS A 90 -18.07 22.88 19.55
CA HIS A 90 -18.19 24.13 20.30
C HIS A 90 -17.18 25.18 19.87
N GLN A 91 -15.94 24.79 19.59
CA GLN A 91 -14.88 25.70 19.14
C GLN A 91 -15.22 26.36 17.81
N PHE A 92 -15.79 25.62 16.85
CA PHE A 92 -16.22 26.18 15.57
C PHE A 92 -17.46 27.06 15.69
N VAL A 93 -18.48 26.59 16.46
CA VAL A 93 -19.82 27.23 16.49
C VAL A 93 -19.85 28.44 17.41
N VAL A 94 -19.16 28.40 18.55
CA VAL A 94 -19.28 29.39 19.62
C VAL A 94 -18.04 30.28 19.76
N GLU A 95 -16.85 29.73 19.54
CA GLU A 95 -15.61 30.47 19.80
C GLU A 95 -15.02 31.06 18.50
N ASP A 96 -14.35 30.25 17.68
CA ASP A 96 -13.53 30.72 16.55
C ASP A 96 -14.37 31.16 15.34
N GLY A 97 -15.50 30.52 15.05
CA GLY A 97 -16.38 30.90 13.96
C GLY A 97 -16.91 32.34 14.14
N PRO A 98 -17.63 32.65 15.22
CA PRO A 98 -18.09 34.03 15.50
C PRO A 98 -16.97 35.05 15.59
N ALA A 99 -15.83 34.68 16.20
CA ALA A 99 -14.63 35.55 16.26
C ALA A 99 -14.07 35.92 14.88
N MET A 100 -14.36 35.09 13.86
CA MET A 100 -13.96 35.31 12.46
C MET A 100 -15.17 35.69 11.57
N SER A 101 -16.26 36.12 12.15
CA SER A 101 -17.48 36.55 11.45
C SER A 101 -18.13 35.45 10.59
N VAL A 102 -17.99 34.18 11.00
CA VAL A 102 -18.58 33.00 10.37
C VAL A 102 -19.52 32.31 11.33
N GLN A 103 -20.77 32.09 10.90
CA GLN A 103 -21.76 31.34 11.69
C GLN A 103 -21.91 29.94 11.10
N PHE A 104 -21.56 28.91 11.87
CA PHE A 104 -21.75 27.52 11.49
C PHE A 104 -23.12 26.97 11.90
N ALA A 105 -23.84 26.32 11.00
CA ALA A 105 -25.01 25.52 11.30
C ALA A 105 -24.60 24.04 11.51
N TYR A 106 -24.95 23.50 12.68
CA TYR A 106 -24.76 22.06 12.91
C TYR A 106 -25.87 21.26 12.22
N VAL A 107 -25.48 20.34 11.34
CA VAL A 107 -26.39 19.54 10.53
C VAL A 107 -26.18 18.05 10.80
N ARG A 108 -27.30 17.31 10.97
CA ARG A 108 -27.32 15.89 11.33
C ARG A 108 -27.96 15.02 10.27
N THR A 109 -28.73 15.60 9.37
CA THR A 109 -29.52 14.94 8.32
C THR A 109 -29.55 15.79 7.07
N ASP A 110 -29.91 15.22 5.92
CA ASP A 110 -30.09 15.95 4.66
C ASP A 110 -31.15 17.08 4.80
N ALA A 111 -32.24 16.85 5.53
CA ALA A 111 -33.25 17.87 5.76
C ALA A 111 -32.72 19.10 6.54
N GLU A 112 -31.87 18.88 7.54
CA GLU A 112 -31.21 19.98 8.26
C GLU A 112 -30.16 20.66 7.39
N PHE A 113 -29.50 19.90 6.51
CA PHE A 113 -28.53 20.42 5.56
C PHE A 113 -29.18 21.38 4.55
N GLU A 114 -30.30 20.98 3.96
CA GLU A 114 -31.08 21.79 3.02
C GLU A 114 -31.74 23.01 3.67
N ALA A 115 -32.20 22.87 4.93
CA ALA A 115 -32.87 23.93 5.67
C ALA A 115 -31.91 24.94 6.34
N ALA A 116 -30.60 24.74 6.22
CA ALA A 116 -29.61 25.57 6.89
C ALA A 116 -29.67 27.04 6.38
N SER A 117 -29.69 27.97 7.30
CA SER A 117 -29.76 29.42 7.03
C SER A 117 -28.40 30.05 6.68
N THR A 118 -27.33 29.28 6.75
CA THR A 118 -25.95 29.70 6.46
C THR A 118 -25.28 28.70 5.53
N PRO A 119 -24.35 29.15 4.64
CA PRO A 119 -23.59 28.25 3.79
C PRO A 119 -22.45 27.53 4.54
N TYR A 120 -22.18 27.87 5.78
CA TYR A 120 -21.14 27.27 6.60
C TYR A 120 -21.73 26.17 7.47
N LEU A 121 -21.48 24.93 7.10
CA LEU A 121 -22.07 23.75 7.73
C LEU A 121 -21.03 23.03 8.55
N ILE A 122 -21.47 22.40 9.63
CA ILE A 122 -20.62 21.54 10.46
C ILE A 122 -21.37 20.27 10.85
N THR A 123 -20.67 19.14 10.82
CA THR A 123 -21.21 17.85 11.27
C THR A 123 -20.12 17.02 11.94
N ASN A 124 -20.48 15.84 12.43
CA ASN A 124 -19.52 14.89 13.00
C ASN A 124 -19.32 13.66 12.10
N TYR A 125 -18.20 12.95 12.29
CA TYR A 125 -17.77 11.81 11.48
C TYR A 125 -18.83 10.71 11.38
N GLU A 126 -19.53 10.43 12.50
CA GLU A 126 -20.52 9.37 12.56
C GLU A 126 -21.72 9.65 11.64
N ARG A 127 -22.15 10.91 11.51
CA ARG A 127 -23.29 11.29 10.66
C ARG A 127 -23.01 11.06 9.18
N VAL A 128 -21.78 11.33 8.75
CA VAL A 128 -21.34 11.05 7.38
C VAL A 128 -21.15 9.55 7.17
N ARG A 129 -20.43 8.88 8.08
CA ARG A 129 -20.18 7.44 8.01
C ARG A 129 -21.48 6.62 7.99
N ASP A 130 -22.45 6.98 8.79
CA ASP A 130 -23.69 6.20 8.96
C ASP A 130 -24.76 6.57 7.91
N GLY A 131 -24.42 7.44 6.93
CA GLY A 131 -25.28 7.82 5.82
C GLY A 131 -26.43 8.75 6.18
N ASN A 132 -26.38 9.43 7.34
CA ASN A 132 -27.38 10.42 7.72
C ASN A 132 -27.31 11.69 6.84
N ILE A 133 -26.13 11.95 6.27
CA ILE A 133 -25.90 12.96 5.23
C ILE A 133 -25.45 12.18 3.99
N THR A 134 -26.26 12.26 2.94
CA THR A 134 -26.11 11.44 1.74
C THR A 134 -25.15 12.02 0.72
N THR A 135 -24.75 11.22 -0.25
CA THR A 135 -23.93 11.65 -1.39
C THR A 135 -24.57 12.80 -2.17
N ALA A 136 -25.91 12.84 -2.24
CA ALA A 136 -26.63 13.92 -2.93
C ALA A 136 -26.43 15.27 -2.25
N ALA A 137 -26.53 15.34 -0.92
CA ALA A 137 -26.26 16.54 -0.16
C ALA A 137 -24.78 16.93 -0.23
N LEU A 138 -23.87 15.99 -0.07
CA LEU A 138 -22.42 16.20 -0.14
C LEU A 138 -21.95 16.65 -1.52
N GLY A 139 -22.58 16.21 -2.60
CA GLY A 139 -22.27 16.66 -3.97
C GLY A 139 -22.54 18.14 -4.26
N THR A 140 -23.31 18.81 -3.39
CA THR A 140 -23.55 20.26 -3.48
C THR A 140 -22.43 21.09 -2.85
N VAL A 141 -21.55 20.47 -2.05
CA VAL A 141 -20.51 21.12 -1.26
C VAL A 141 -19.32 21.57 -2.13
N GLY A 142 -18.86 22.80 -1.94
CA GLY A 142 -17.71 23.34 -2.65
C GLY A 142 -16.36 23.03 -2.00
N ALA A 143 -16.34 22.80 -0.69
CA ALA A 143 -15.14 22.44 0.06
C ALA A 143 -15.46 21.68 1.35
N VAL A 144 -14.58 20.79 1.76
CA VAL A 144 -14.65 20.11 3.05
C VAL A 144 -13.35 20.25 3.83
N SER A 145 -13.47 20.44 5.14
CA SER A 145 -12.33 20.42 6.06
C SER A 145 -12.58 19.40 7.17
N LEU A 146 -11.65 18.47 7.33
CA LEU A 146 -11.68 17.46 8.40
C LEU A 146 -10.81 17.92 9.58
N ASP A 147 -11.40 18.10 10.76
CA ASP A 147 -10.66 18.35 11.98
C ASP A 147 -10.36 17.05 12.73
N GLU A 148 -9.17 16.93 13.28
CA GLU A 148 -8.64 15.70 13.87
C GLU A 148 -8.73 14.48 12.91
N GLY A 149 -8.33 14.68 11.67
CA GLY A 149 -8.44 13.69 10.58
C GLY A 149 -7.71 12.36 10.79
N ALA A 150 -6.95 12.22 11.89
CA ALA A 150 -6.30 10.94 12.26
C ALA A 150 -7.30 9.76 12.41
N ILE A 151 -8.60 10.00 12.39
CA ILE A 151 -9.63 8.96 12.32
C ILE A 151 -9.59 8.18 10.98
N LEU A 152 -9.06 8.79 9.91
CA LEU A 152 -8.85 8.14 8.61
C LEU A 152 -7.61 7.23 8.58
N GLY A 153 -6.82 7.20 9.64
CA GLY A 153 -5.48 6.63 9.65
C GLY A 153 -5.36 5.10 9.67
N ASN A 154 -6.40 4.34 9.29
CA ASN A 154 -6.34 2.88 9.23
C ASN A 154 -6.92 2.36 7.92
N LEU A 155 -6.06 1.74 7.08
CA LEU A 155 -6.45 1.17 5.79
C LEU A 155 -7.54 0.09 5.95
N GLY A 156 -8.51 0.10 5.04
CA GLY A 156 -9.58 -0.90 4.99
C GLY A 156 -10.58 -0.79 6.13
N THR A 157 -10.60 0.34 6.85
CA THR A 157 -11.69 0.63 7.77
C THR A 157 -12.90 1.14 6.99
N LYS A 158 -14.08 0.67 7.38
CA LYS A 158 -15.34 1.12 6.78
C LYS A 158 -15.46 2.65 6.73
N THR A 159 -14.89 3.35 7.69
CA THR A 159 -14.90 4.81 7.75
C THR A 159 -14.06 5.44 6.63
N GLN A 160 -12.84 4.96 6.39
CA GLN A 160 -11.97 5.50 5.35
C GLN A 160 -12.55 5.28 3.96
N ASP A 161 -12.93 4.03 3.65
CA ASP A 161 -13.51 3.67 2.34
C ASP A 161 -14.75 4.52 2.04
N GLN A 162 -15.61 4.72 3.05
CA GLN A 162 -16.80 5.57 2.89
C GLN A 162 -16.46 7.05 2.68
N PHE A 163 -15.48 7.59 3.42
CA PHE A 163 -15.09 8.99 3.27
C PHE A 163 -14.43 9.25 1.92
N ASN A 164 -13.56 8.35 1.44
CA ASN A 164 -12.99 8.45 0.11
C ASN A 164 -14.06 8.48 -0.97
N MET A 165 -15.06 7.60 -0.86
CA MET A 165 -16.16 7.53 -1.83
C MET A 165 -17.12 8.76 -1.73
N LEU A 166 -17.57 9.10 -0.53
CA LEU A 166 -18.60 10.13 -0.33
C LEU A 166 -18.11 11.55 -0.63
N LEU A 167 -16.80 11.80 -0.43
CA LEU A 167 -16.19 13.13 -0.57
C LEU A 167 -15.33 13.26 -1.83
N ALA A 168 -15.29 12.24 -2.71
CA ALA A 168 -14.47 12.21 -3.90
C ALA A 168 -14.69 13.39 -4.86
N GLU A 169 -15.95 13.78 -5.06
CA GLU A 169 -16.37 14.83 -5.99
C GLU A 169 -16.15 16.25 -5.47
N ILE A 170 -15.80 16.41 -4.17
CA ILE A 170 -15.59 17.74 -3.58
C ILE A 170 -14.22 18.28 -4.04
N PRO A 171 -14.18 19.44 -4.71
CA PRO A 171 -12.93 19.91 -5.33
C PRO A 171 -11.86 20.30 -4.33
N TYR A 172 -12.24 20.94 -3.21
CA TYR A 172 -11.30 21.39 -2.18
C TYR A 172 -11.46 20.57 -0.92
N ARG A 173 -10.37 19.93 -0.52
CA ARG A 173 -10.34 19.02 0.64
C ARG A 173 -9.14 19.34 1.54
N TRP A 174 -9.39 19.66 2.79
CA TRP A 174 -8.34 19.90 3.78
C TRP A 174 -8.50 18.99 4.97
N VAL A 175 -7.38 18.57 5.50
CA VAL A 175 -7.32 17.81 6.76
C VAL A 175 -6.47 18.59 7.75
N ALA A 176 -6.93 18.72 8.97
CA ALA A 176 -6.15 19.33 10.05
C ALA A 176 -5.98 18.32 11.18
N THR A 177 -4.77 18.17 11.70
CA THR A 177 -4.50 17.33 12.87
C THR A 177 -3.19 17.75 13.54
N ALA A 178 -3.06 17.47 14.83
CA ALA A 178 -1.79 17.62 15.53
C ALA A 178 -0.98 16.31 15.55
N THR A 179 -1.61 15.19 15.23
CA THR A 179 -1.00 13.85 15.29
C THR A 179 -1.28 13.09 14.00
N PRO A 180 -0.61 13.44 12.87
CA PRO A 180 -0.96 12.89 11.56
C PRO A 180 -0.67 11.39 11.42
N ALA A 181 0.41 10.89 12.05
CA ALA A 181 0.79 9.48 12.01
C ALA A 181 1.12 8.94 13.41
N PRO A 182 0.11 8.84 14.31
CA PRO A 182 0.36 8.49 15.71
C PRO A 182 0.81 7.05 15.92
N ASN A 183 0.60 6.15 14.97
CA ASN A 183 0.93 4.74 15.13
C ASN A 183 1.96 4.24 14.11
N ASP A 184 1.95 4.75 12.88
CA ASP A 184 2.75 4.24 11.77
C ASP A 184 2.81 5.27 10.64
N TYR A 185 3.94 5.39 9.95
CA TYR A 185 4.11 6.30 8.80
C TYR A 185 3.16 5.99 7.63
N ARG A 186 2.68 4.74 7.52
CA ARG A 186 1.63 4.36 6.56
C ARG A 186 0.36 5.19 6.68
N GLN A 187 0.11 5.78 7.86
CA GLN A 187 -1.05 6.65 8.06
C GLN A 187 -0.99 7.91 7.19
N MET A 188 0.20 8.35 6.79
CA MET A 188 0.36 9.45 5.83
C MET A 188 -0.17 9.10 4.45
N ILE A 189 -0.03 7.84 4.03
CA ILE A 189 -0.53 7.35 2.74
C ILE A 189 -2.05 7.48 2.66
N TYR A 190 -2.76 7.22 3.75
CA TYR A 190 -4.22 7.29 3.77
C TYR A 190 -4.74 8.73 3.67
N PHE A 191 -3.99 9.70 4.19
CA PHE A 191 -4.29 11.11 3.93
C PHE A 191 -4.03 11.48 2.46
N ALA A 192 -2.95 10.98 1.87
CA ALA A 192 -2.66 11.23 0.46
C ALA A 192 -3.76 10.66 -0.46
N ASP A 193 -4.26 9.48 -0.15
CA ASP A 193 -5.38 8.83 -0.84
C ASP A 193 -6.67 9.65 -0.71
N PHE A 194 -7.05 10.05 0.51
CA PHE A 194 -8.21 10.92 0.75
C PHE A 194 -8.09 12.27 0.03
N LEU A 195 -6.89 12.83 -0.02
CA LEU A 195 -6.59 14.11 -0.69
C LEU A 195 -6.40 13.95 -2.20
N ASP A 196 -6.49 12.71 -2.72
CA ASP A 196 -6.32 12.39 -4.14
C ASP A 196 -4.96 12.88 -4.68
N VAL A 197 -3.92 12.69 -3.88
CA VAL A 197 -2.53 12.96 -4.25
C VAL A 197 -1.90 11.75 -4.92
N MET A 198 -2.17 10.56 -4.37
CA MET A 198 -1.70 9.27 -4.89
C MET A 198 -2.55 8.16 -4.28
N ASP A 199 -2.93 7.16 -5.08
CA ASP A 199 -3.62 5.96 -4.61
C ASP A 199 -2.83 5.24 -3.52
N ALA A 200 -3.53 4.75 -2.48
CA ALA A 200 -2.89 4.13 -1.33
C ALA A 200 -2.08 2.88 -1.70
N GLY A 201 -2.56 2.06 -2.65
CA GLY A 201 -1.86 0.87 -3.13
C GLY A 201 -0.57 1.24 -3.85
N GLN A 202 -0.62 2.25 -4.71
CA GLN A 202 0.54 2.79 -5.40
C GLN A 202 1.58 3.36 -4.42
N ALA A 203 1.15 4.17 -3.46
CA ALA A 203 2.05 4.76 -2.47
C ALA A 203 2.70 3.70 -1.56
N LEU A 204 1.92 2.66 -1.15
CA LEU A 204 2.45 1.55 -0.37
C LEU A 204 3.52 0.77 -1.14
N THR A 205 3.28 0.43 -2.40
CA THR A 205 4.25 -0.31 -3.20
C THR A 205 5.48 0.50 -3.54
N ARG A 206 5.33 1.81 -3.67
CA ARG A 206 6.41 2.74 -3.99
C ARG A 206 7.38 2.97 -2.83
N PHE A 207 6.85 3.14 -1.62
CA PHE A 207 7.65 3.59 -0.47
C PHE A 207 7.88 2.51 0.58
N PHE A 208 7.05 1.45 0.63
CA PHE A 208 7.09 0.45 1.68
C PHE A 208 7.41 -0.93 1.14
N GLY A 209 8.28 -1.65 1.85
CA GLY A 209 8.64 -3.04 1.59
C GLY A 209 8.20 -3.97 2.71
N ARG A 210 8.26 -5.28 2.47
CA ARG A 210 7.97 -6.29 3.50
C ARG A 210 9.01 -6.20 4.62
N ASN A 211 8.54 -6.18 5.85
CA ASN A 211 9.40 -6.26 7.01
C ASN A 211 10.04 -7.67 7.10
N PRO A 212 11.38 -7.79 7.03
CA PRO A 212 12.04 -9.08 7.07
C PRO A 212 11.86 -9.80 8.41
N ASP A 213 11.63 -9.04 9.51
CA ASP A 213 11.55 -9.57 10.86
C ASP A 213 10.13 -9.96 11.26
N LYS A 214 9.11 -9.50 10.52
CA LYS A 214 7.70 -9.70 10.85
C LYS A 214 6.85 -9.98 9.62
N ALA A 215 6.44 -11.23 9.47
CA ALA A 215 5.62 -11.65 8.33
C ALA A 215 4.29 -10.86 8.27
N GLY A 216 3.97 -10.33 7.08
CA GLY A 216 2.75 -9.57 6.84
C GLY A 216 2.81 -8.09 7.25
N ASP A 217 3.92 -7.61 7.79
CA ASP A 217 4.13 -6.20 8.10
C ASP A 217 4.91 -5.49 6.99
N LEU A 218 4.63 -4.20 6.79
CA LEU A 218 5.29 -3.33 5.81
C LEU A 218 6.04 -2.24 6.56
N GLN A 219 7.26 -1.95 6.12
CA GLN A 219 8.07 -0.87 6.65
C GLN A 219 8.54 0.07 5.54
N LEU A 220 8.75 1.34 5.86
CA LEU A 220 9.33 2.31 4.94
C LEU A 220 10.73 1.83 4.50
N MET A 221 10.93 1.71 3.19
CA MET A 221 12.22 1.28 2.64
C MET A 221 13.30 2.32 2.93
N PRO A 222 14.45 1.94 3.53
CA PRO A 222 15.48 2.91 3.94
C PRO A 222 15.98 3.81 2.79
N HIS A 223 16.12 3.25 1.58
CA HIS A 223 16.56 4.01 0.42
C HIS A 223 15.50 4.95 -0.17
N MET A 224 14.21 4.74 0.16
CA MET A 224 13.10 5.59 -0.25
C MET A 224 12.68 6.61 0.82
N GLU A 225 13.35 6.62 1.98
CA GLU A 225 12.93 7.44 3.11
C GLU A 225 13.00 8.95 2.79
N LYS A 226 14.06 9.42 2.14
CA LYS A 226 14.18 10.83 1.71
C LYS A 226 13.06 11.20 0.74
N ASP A 227 12.84 10.40 -0.29
CA ASP A 227 11.83 10.64 -1.31
C ASP A 227 10.42 10.65 -0.73
N PHE A 228 10.14 9.73 0.21
CA PHE A 228 8.87 9.69 0.91
C PHE A 228 8.59 11.00 1.66
N TRP A 229 9.55 11.51 2.42
CA TRP A 229 9.33 12.72 3.20
C TRP A 229 9.28 13.99 2.35
N LEU A 230 10.03 14.07 1.25
CA LEU A 230 9.90 15.15 0.27
C LEU A 230 8.53 15.11 -0.42
N TRP A 231 8.06 13.92 -0.78
CA TRP A 231 6.72 13.74 -1.33
C TRP A 231 5.64 14.15 -0.33
N VAL A 232 5.75 13.75 0.94
CA VAL A 232 4.84 14.17 2.01
C VAL A 232 4.85 15.69 2.14
N ALA A 233 6.01 16.36 2.13
CA ALA A 233 6.12 17.81 2.22
C ALA A 233 5.45 18.56 1.06
N SER A 234 5.25 17.90 -0.08
CA SER A 234 4.58 18.51 -1.24
C SER A 234 3.07 18.73 -1.05
N TRP A 235 2.43 18.02 -0.11
CA TRP A 235 0.99 18.08 0.16
C TRP A 235 0.62 18.16 1.66
N ALA A 236 1.59 18.02 2.57
CA ALA A 236 1.40 18.10 4.01
C ALA A 236 2.34 19.17 4.61
N LEU A 237 1.78 20.13 5.30
CA LEU A 237 2.51 21.18 6.00
C LEU A 237 2.61 20.84 7.49
N PHE A 238 3.83 20.74 8.00
CA PHE A 238 4.10 20.52 9.41
C PHE A 238 4.58 21.81 10.07
N VAL A 239 3.90 22.22 11.12
CA VAL A 239 4.22 23.41 11.91
C VAL A 239 4.18 23.07 13.40
N ASP A 240 5.33 23.14 14.07
CA ASP A 240 5.43 22.90 15.50
C ASP A 240 5.45 24.23 16.29
N THR A 241 6.12 25.23 15.73
CA THR A 241 6.19 26.58 16.29
C THR A 241 6.07 27.62 15.16
N PRO A 242 5.68 28.87 15.45
CA PRO A 242 5.68 29.96 14.47
C PRO A 242 7.00 30.18 13.75
N SER A 243 8.12 29.90 14.42
CA SER A 243 9.47 30.03 13.84
C SER A 243 9.75 29.06 12.70
N ASP A 244 9.01 27.95 12.58
CA ASP A 244 9.11 27.07 11.43
C ASP A 244 8.71 27.77 10.12
N LEU A 245 7.92 28.83 10.22
CA LEU A 245 7.50 29.69 9.12
C LEU A 245 8.13 31.09 9.16
N GLY A 246 9.18 31.29 9.97
CA GLY A 246 9.94 32.52 10.05
C GLY A 246 9.35 33.61 10.98
N TYR A 247 8.41 33.26 11.86
CA TYR A 247 7.78 34.18 12.81
C TYR A 247 8.36 34.01 14.22
N SER A 248 8.11 34.99 15.11
CA SER A 248 8.52 34.90 16.52
C SER A 248 7.72 33.83 17.28
N ASP A 249 8.39 33.10 18.17
CA ASP A 249 7.77 32.12 19.07
C ASP A 249 7.24 32.76 20.38
N ASP A 250 7.23 34.10 20.45
CA ASP A 250 6.72 34.81 21.64
C ASP A 250 5.25 34.44 21.91
N GLY A 251 4.96 33.96 23.10
CA GLY A 251 3.64 33.43 23.48
C GLY A 251 3.38 31.99 23.07
N TYR A 252 4.31 31.34 22.37
CA TYR A 252 4.21 29.95 21.89
C TYR A 252 5.24 29.03 22.55
N VAL A 253 5.75 29.38 23.72
CA VAL A 253 6.63 28.52 24.49
C VAL A 253 5.79 27.48 25.23
N MET A 254 6.08 26.22 24.99
CA MET A 254 5.43 25.12 25.69
C MET A 254 6.02 24.95 27.08
N PRO A 255 5.19 24.71 28.11
CA PRO A 255 5.70 24.40 29.45
C PRO A 255 6.43 23.05 29.43
N GLU A 256 7.36 22.89 30.37
CA GLU A 256 8.02 21.62 30.60
C GLU A 256 7.01 20.53 30.96
N LEU A 257 7.25 19.30 30.53
CA LEU A 257 6.47 18.12 30.86
C LEU A 257 7.32 17.16 31.70
N ASP A 258 6.87 16.93 32.94
CA ASP A 258 7.48 15.97 33.87
C ASP A 258 6.59 14.73 33.98
N ILE A 259 7.04 13.58 33.45
CA ILE A 259 6.29 12.31 33.50
C ILE A 259 6.83 11.47 34.65
N ARG A 260 5.99 11.27 35.66
CA ARG A 260 6.30 10.46 36.84
C ARG A 260 5.62 9.09 36.74
N TRP A 261 6.42 8.06 36.59
CA TRP A 261 5.95 6.67 36.47
C TRP A 261 5.74 6.04 37.84
N HIS A 262 4.52 5.57 38.12
CA HIS A 262 4.15 4.88 39.35
C HIS A 262 3.95 3.41 39.05
N ARG A 263 5.00 2.60 39.25
CA ARG A 263 4.98 1.16 39.02
C ARG A 263 4.44 0.45 40.26
N ILE A 264 3.34 -0.26 40.10
CA ILE A 264 2.74 -1.10 41.15
C ILE A 264 2.92 -2.58 40.77
N THR A 265 2.95 -3.47 41.80
CA THR A 265 3.12 -4.91 41.58
C THR A 265 1.81 -5.53 41.12
N ALA A 266 1.84 -6.31 40.04
CA ALA A 266 0.71 -7.10 39.58
C ALA A 266 0.49 -8.33 40.48
N ASP A 267 -0.74 -8.84 40.53
CA ASP A 267 -1.06 -10.11 41.20
C ASP A 267 -0.65 -11.30 40.29
N HIS A 268 0.59 -11.72 40.38
CA HIS A 268 1.16 -12.76 39.53
C HIS A 268 0.63 -14.20 39.91
N GLU A 269 0.04 -14.36 41.11
CA GLU A 269 -0.53 -15.68 41.49
C GLU A 269 -1.68 -16.09 40.56
N LYS A 270 -2.44 -15.11 40.06
CA LYS A 270 -3.49 -15.33 39.06
C LYS A 270 -2.99 -15.65 37.65
N ALA A 271 -1.68 -15.54 37.38
CA ALA A 271 -1.12 -15.95 36.10
C ALA A 271 -1.22 -17.46 35.84
N PHE A 272 -1.13 -18.25 36.90
CA PHE A 272 -1.27 -19.71 36.79
C PHE A 272 -2.64 -20.22 36.37
N GLU A 273 -3.67 -19.38 36.46
CA GLU A 273 -5.03 -19.69 35.98
C GLU A 273 -5.19 -19.39 34.48
N MET A 274 -4.22 -18.72 33.84
CA MET A 274 -4.29 -18.32 32.42
C MET A 274 -3.60 -19.39 31.56
N VAL A 275 -4.25 -19.74 30.47
CA VAL A 275 -3.71 -20.63 29.42
C VAL A 275 -3.65 -19.86 28.11
N ASP A 276 -2.61 -20.10 27.31
CA ASP A 276 -2.50 -19.58 25.96
C ASP A 276 -3.41 -20.35 24.99
N GLN A 277 -3.39 -19.96 23.72
CA GLN A 277 -4.15 -20.63 22.66
C GLN A 277 -3.71 -22.09 22.40
N PHE A 278 -2.57 -22.52 22.97
CA PHE A 278 -2.03 -23.87 22.89
C PHE A 278 -2.21 -24.66 24.18
N GLY A 279 -2.89 -24.11 25.22
CA GLY A 279 -3.15 -24.75 26.48
C GLY A 279 -1.98 -24.71 27.47
N GLN A 280 -0.93 -23.91 27.24
CA GLN A 280 0.17 -23.74 28.22
C GLN A 280 -0.19 -22.67 29.25
N ARG A 281 0.16 -22.91 30.52
CA ARG A 281 -0.06 -21.97 31.62
C ARG A 281 1.06 -20.94 31.68
N PHE A 282 0.68 -19.69 31.92
CA PHE A 282 1.65 -18.61 32.10
C PHE A 282 2.30 -18.66 33.50
N LEU A 283 3.61 -18.48 33.56
CA LEU A 283 4.39 -18.36 34.78
C LEU A 283 4.29 -16.98 35.44
N LEU A 284 4.16 -15.94 34.61
CA LEU A 284 4.01 -14.54 35.00
C LEU A 284 2.91 -13.89 34.14
N LYS A 285 2.22 -12.90 34.69
CA LYS A 285 1.33 -12.05 33.85
C LYS A 285 2.17 -11.23 32.90
N ASP A 286 1.87 -11.34 31.62
CA ASP A 286 2.44 -10.52 30.57
C ASP A 286 1.32 -10.02 29.66
N THR A 287 1.23 -8.70 29.49
CA THR A 287 0.24 -8.06 28.61
C THR A 287 0.71 -7.97 27.17
N ALA A 288 1.92 -8.43 26.85
CA ALA A 288 2.45 -8.48 25.49
C ALA A 288 1.56 -9.29 24.52
N ALA A 289 0.75 -10.20 25.03
CA ALA A 289 -0.15 -11.03 24.24
C ALA A 289 -1.43 -10.31 23.75
N GLY A 290 -1.63 -9.00 24.07
CA GLY A 290 -2.63 -8.15 23.41
C GLY A 290 -3.63 -7.41 24.32
N VAL A 291 -4.55 -6.68 23.68
CA VAL A 291 -5.51 -5.75 24.31
C VAL A 291 -6.39 -6.44 25.38
N THR A 292 -6.80 -7.67 25.14
CA THR A 292 -7.69 -8.42 26.07
C THR A 292 -7.00 -8.70 27.40
N GLN A 293 -5.72 -9.05 27.37
CA GLN A 293 -4.94 -9.34 28.59
C GLN A 293 -4.61 -8.05 29.35
N ALA A 294 -4.28 -6.97 28.64
CA ALA A 294 -4.10 -5.66 29.26
C ALA A 294 -5.39 -5.16 29.96
N MET A 295 -6.57 -5.40 29.37
CA MET A 295 -7.84 -5.06 30.01
C MET A 295 -8.13 -5.91 31.24
N LYS A 296 -7.74 -7.19 31.23
CA LYS A 296 -7.89 -8.07 32.39
C LYS A 296 -6.98 -7.61 33.53
N GLU A 297 -5.72 -7.28 33.23
CA GLU A 297 -4.76 -6.75 34.19
C GLU A 297 -5.27 -5.47 34.87
N LYS A 298 -5.83 -4.55 34.10
CA LYS A 298 -6.44 -3.32 34.66
C LYS A 298 -7.58 -3.59 35.63
N ARG A 299 -8.38 -4.60 35.41
CA ARG A 299 -9.46 -4.99 36.34
C ARG A 299 -8.91 -5.65 37.60
N ASP A 300 -7.90 -6.51 37.44
CA ASP A 300 -7.29 -7.23 38.56
C ASP A 300 -6.52 -6.27 39.50
N SER A 301 -5.87 -5.24 38.96
CA SER A 301 -5.10 -4.21 39.70
C SER A 301 -5.90 -2.97 40.11
N LEU A 302 -7.22 -2.95 39.84
CA LEU A 302 -8.08 -1.79 40.04
C LEU A 302 -7.94 -1.15 41.43
N GLY A 303 -7.97 -1.94 42.50
CA GLY A 303 -7.86 -1.43 43.87
C GLY A 303 -6.55 -0.71 44.16
N ALA A 304 -5.43 -1.28 43.74
CA ALA A 304 -4.11 -0.70 43.93
C ALA A 304 -3.95 0.60 43.10
N ARG A 305 -4.44 0.63 41.85
CA ARG A 305 -4.41 1.82 40.99
C ARG A 305 -5.18 2.98 41.59
N VAL A 306 -6.41 2.72 42.03
CA VAL A 306 -7.27 3.73 42.66
C VAL A 306 -6.64 4.24 43.95
N ALA A 307 -6.09 3.35 44.80
CA ALA A 307 -5.42 3.74 46.02
C ALA A 307 -4.21 4.67 45.73
N THR A 308 -3.36 4.31 44.75
CA THR A 308 -2.22 5.13 44.35
C THR A 308 -2.69 6.48 43.76
N ALA A 309 -3.70 6.50 42.92
CA ALA A 309 -4.25 7.75 42.38
C ALA A 309 -4.76 8.69 43.49
N LEU A 310 -5.48 8.15 44.48
CA LEU A 310 -5.99 8.91 45.58
C LEU A 310 -4.88 9.45 46.50
N GLN A 311 -3.79 8.69 46.73
CA GLN A 311 -2.61 9.16 47.45
C GLN A 311 -1.94 10.32 46.72
N ILE A 312 -1.81 10.27 45.38
CA ILE A 312 -1.30 11.36 44.58
C ILE A 312 -2.22 12.59 44.74
N VAL A 313 -3.54 12.43 44.65
CA VAL A 313 -4.47 13.56 44.88
C VAL A 313 -4.27 14.20 46.25
N GLU A 314 -4.07 13.41 47.30
CA GLU A 314 -3.84 13.91 48.65
C GLU A 314 -2.49 14.65 48.83
N SER A 315 -1.49 14.29 48.00
CA SER A 315 -0.17 14.96 48.05
C SER A 315 -0.17 16.40 47.52
N TYR A 316 -1.23 16.80 46.80
CA TYR A 316 -1.44 18.18 46.31
C TYR A 316 -2.59 18.82 47.10
N GLU A 317 -2.33 19.76 47.96
CA GLU A 317 -3.35 20.25 48.90
C GLU A 317 -4.54 21.00 48.28
N SER A 318 -4.31 21.85 47.26
CA SER A 318 -5.33 22.71 46.66
C SER A 318 -5.36 22.74 45.14
N GLU A 319 -4.48 22.06 44.50
CA GLU A 319 -4.32 22.11 43.03
C GLU A 319 -5.52 21.47 42.31
N GLN A 320 -5.98 22.16 41.28
CA GLN A 320 -6.91 21.54 40.34
C GLN A 320 -6.18 20.48 39.50
N MET A 321 -6.84 19.33 39.25
CA MET A 321 -6.21 18.24 38.50
C MET A 321 -7.19 17.46 37.71
N VAL A 322 -6.68 16.66 36.77
CA VAL A 322 -7.44 15.78 35.93
C VAL A 322 -7.03 14.32 36.18
N ILE A 323 -8.00 13.44 36.40
CA ILE A 323 -7.76 11.99 36.45
C ILE A 323 -8.32 11.34 35.18
N TRP A 324 -7.43 10.79 34.40
CA TRP A 324 -7.78 9.99 33.22
C TRP A 324 -7.97 8.53 33.62
N CYS A 325 -9.16 7.98 33.30
CA CYS A 325 -9.51 6.57 33.51
C CYS A 325 -9.90 5.90 32.18
N ASN A 326 -9.74 4.59 32.08
CA ASN A 326 -10.07 3.85 30.89
C ASN A 326 -11.35 2.99 31.06
N LEU A 327 -11.56 2.49 32.29
CA LEU A 327 -12.68 1.62 32.63
C LEU A 327 -13.77 2.36 33.40
N ASN A 328 -15.04 1.96 33.25
CA ASN A 328 -16.15 2.52 34.04
C ASN A 328 -16.00 2.19 35.52
N ASP A 329 -15.47 1.00 35.83
CA ASP A 329 -15.22 0.56 37.22
C ASP A 329 -14.13 1.38 37.89
N GLU A 330 -13.09 1.83 37.12
CA GLU A 330 -12.07 2.76 37.60
C GLU A 330 -12.72 4.10 37.95
N GLN A 331 -13.55 4.63 37.05
CA GLN A 331 -14.26 5.90 37.26
C GLN A 331 -15.12 5.86 38.51
N SER A 332 -15.95 4.83 38.64
CA SER A 332 -16.86 4.67 39.82
C SER A 332 -16.07 4.43 41.12
N ALA A 333 -14.91 3.77 41.07
CA ALA A 333 -14.07 3.57 42.26
C ALA A 333 -13.39 4.87 42.70
N LEU A 334 -12.91 5.67 41.75
CA LEU A 334 -12.32 7.00 42.00
C LEU A 334 -13.35 7.94 42.59
N GLU A 335 -14.59 7.98 42.05
CA GLU A 335 -15.69 8.79 42.59
C GLU A 335 -15.99 8.45 44.06
N ARG A 336 -16.11 7.16 44.38
CA ARG A 336 -16.31 6.72 45.77
C ARG A 336 -15.14 7.10 46.68
N GLY A 337 -13.89 6.92 46.17
CA GLY A 337 -12.71 7.25 46.92
C GLY A 337 -12.56 8.75 47.23
N LEU A 338 -12.83 9.62 46.26
CA LEU A 338 -12.82 11.08 46.44
C LEU A 338 -13.93 11.56 47.39
N LYS A 339 -15.13 11.03 47.22
CA LYS A 339 -16.28 11.32 48.10
C LYS A 339 -15.99 10.94 49.55
N ALA A 340 -15.42 9.75 49.77
CA ALA A 340 -15.03 9.32 51.12
C ALA A 340 -14.00 10.24 51.81
N ARG A 341 -13.22 10.96 51.03
CA ARG A 341 -12.17 11.92 51.47
C ARG A 341 -12.69 13.37 51.52
N GLY A 342 -13.94 13.60 51.15
CA GLY A 342 -14.48 14.97 51.11
C GLY A 342 -13.91 15.83 49.98
N ILE A 343 -13.28 15.26 48.96
CA ILE A 343 -12.68 15.96 47.83
C ILE A 343 -13.76 16.22 46.78
N THR A 344 -13.93 17.49 46.37
CA THR A 344 -14.93 17.85 45.34
C THR A 344 -14.47 17.41 43.97
N TYR A 345 -15.33 16.82 43.18
CA TYR A 345 -15.04 16.33 41.85
C TYR A 345 -16.19 16.52 40.87
N ALA A 346 -15.82 16.67 39.60
CA ALA A 346 -16.72 16.53 38.46
C ALA A 346 -16.33 15.25 37.68
N SER A 347 -17.35 14.45 37.35
CA SER A 347 -17.12 13.19 36.62
C SER A 347 -17.91 13.18 35.32
N VAL A 348 -17.21 13.02 34.18
CA VAL A 348 -17.79 13.05 32.82
C VAL A 348 -17.69 11.67 32.22
N HIS A 349 -18.83 11.10 31.81
CA HIS A 349 -18.92 9.77 31.18
C HIS A 349 -20.00 9.69 30.10
N GLY A 350 -19.88 8.74 29.20
CA GLY A 350 -20.67 8.65 27.96
C GLY A 350 -22.16 8.35 28.14
N SER A 351 -22.63 7.96 29.33
CA SER A 351 -24.05 7.75 29.61
C SER A 351 -24.78 9.02 30.02
N LEU A 352 -24.07 10.14 30.21
CA LEU A 352 -24.67 11.46 30.46
C LEU A 352 -25.16 12.08 29.16
N ALA A 353 -26.25 12.87 29.25
CA ALA A 353 -26.62 13.74 28.15
C ALA A 353 -25.52 14.75 27.82
N PRO A 354 -25.37 15.16 26.55
CA PRO A 354 -24.34 16.10 26.17
C PRO A 354 -24.35 17.40 27.00
N GLU A 355 -25.51 17.92 27.31
CA GLU A 355 -25.71 19.13 28.11
C GLU A 355 -25.21 18.94 29.54
N GLU A 356 -25.40 17.78 30.11
CA GLU A 356 -24.94 17.45 31.47
C GLU A 356 -23.42 17.24 31.49
N GLN A 357 -22.84 16.68 30.41
CA GLN A 357 -21.36 16.58 30.26
C GLN A 357 -20.74 17.98 30.26
N GLU A 358 -21.30 18.91 29.50
CA GLU A 358 -20.85 20.29 29.43
C GLU A 358 -20.99 20.99 30.79
N GLU A 359 -22.15 20.86 31.49
CA GLU A 359 -22.35 21.45 32.79
C GLU A 359 -21.33 20.99 33.82
N ARG A 360 -21.04 19.69 33.91
CA ARG A 360 -20.02 19.13 34.80
C ARG A 360 -18.62 19.63 34.49
N LEU A 361 -18.30 19.76 33.20
CA LEU A 361 -17.02 20.32 32.77
C LEU A 361 -16.90 21.79 33.20
N TYR A 362 -17.96 22.60 33.05
CA TYR A 362 -17.96 23.99 33.49
C TYR A 362 -17.86 24.13 35.01
N GLN A 363 -18.54 23.27 35.79
CA GLN A 363 -18.37 23.25 37.25
C GLN A 363 -16.90 23.10 37.67
N TRP A 364 -16.15 22.28 36.95
CA TRP A 364 -14.72 22.14 37.17
C TRP A 364 -13.93 23.37 36.65
N LYS A 365 -14.25 23.88 35.48
CA LYS A 365 -13.59 25.08 34.92
C LYS A 365 -13.77 26.30 35.81
N ASP A 366 -14.94 26.45 36.40
CA ASP A 366 -15.26 27.56 37.31
C ASP A 366 -14.75 27.33 38.75
N ARG A 367 -13.88 26.28 38.91
CA ARG A 367 -13.25 25.96 40.19
C ARG A 367 -14.20 25.55 41.33
N HIS A 368 -15.45 25.15 41.01
CA HIS A 368 -16.36 24.58 42.00
C HIS A 368 -15.96 23.14 42.38
N CYS A 369 -15.19 22.46 41.53
CA CYS A 369 -14.66 21.14 41.77
C CYS A 369 -13.14 21.13 41.62
N ARG A 370 -12.46 20.40 42.52
CA ARG A 370 -11.01 20.25 42.47
C ARG A 370 -10.52 19.23 41.44
N VAL A 371 -11.19 18.10 41.33
CA VAL A 371 -10.79 16.98 40.45
C VAL A 371 -11.78 16.82 39.32
N LEU A 372 -11.27 16.69 38.09
CA LEU A 372 -12.03 16.26 36.93
C LEU A 372 -11.70 14.80 36.64
N ILE A 373 -12.71 13.93 36.58
CA ILE A 373 -12.55 12.53 36.16
C ILE A 373 -13.15 12.34 34.78
N ALA A 374 -12.40 11.83 33.82
CA ALA A 374 -12.88 11.58 32.48
C ALA A 374 -12.08 10.49 31.78
N LYS A 375 -12.59 10.00 30.63
CA LYS A 375 -11.84 9.14 29.72
C LYS A 375 -11.06 9.99 28.71
N PRO A 376 -9.81 9.64 28.36
CA PRO A 376 -9.06 10.32 27.31
C PRO A 376 -9.82 10.42 25.99
N SER A 377 -10.56 9.39 25.61
CA SER A 377 -11.37 9.35 24.38
C SER A 377 -12.55 10.34 24.35
N MET A 378 -13.00 10.83 25.52
CA MET A 378 -14.12 11.79 25.62
C MET A 378 -13.68 13.24 25.67
N LEU A 379 -12.78 13.58 26.58
CA LEU A 379 -12.30 14.93 26.79
C LEU A 379 -10.87 15.15 26.26
N GLY A 380 -10.20 14.11 25.78
CA GLY A 380 -8.88 14.20 25.14
C GLY A 380 -8.90 14.97 23.80
N SER A 381 -10.08 15.22 23.21
CA SER A 381 -10.22 15.99 21.96
C SER A 381 -11.09 17.21 22.17
N GLY A 382 -10.66 18.40 21.71
CA GLY A 382 -11.48 19.62 21.61
C GLY A 382 -11.58 20.49 22.88
N VAL A 383 -11.30 19.97 24.07
CA VAL A 383 -11.48 20.73 25.32
C VAL A 383 -10.16 21.35 25.80
N ASN A 384 -10.19 22.59 26.27
CA ASN A 384 -9.05 23.24 26.90
C ASN A 384 -9.09 23.01 28.44
N LEU A 385 -7.99 22.39 28.97
CA LEU A 385 -7.83 22.06 30.39
C LEU A 385 -6.56 22.67 30.97
N GLN A 386 -6.02 23.74 30.37
CA GLN A 386 -4.74 24.37 30.77
C GLN A 386 -4.79 25.04 32.13
N GLN A 387 -5.92 25.18 32.78
CA GLN A 387 -6.01 25.67 34.13
C GLN A 387 -5.48 24.69 35.18
N ALA A 388 -5.39 23.40 34.84
CA ALA A 388 -4.67 22.41 35.61
C ALA A 388 -3.29 22.16 35.03
N HIS A 389 -2.31 21.90 35.86
CA HIS A 389 -0.97 21.47 35.46
C HIS A 389 -0.65 20.04 35.93
N VAL A 390 -1.52 19.43 36.71
CA VAL A 390 -1.39 18.06 37.23
C VAL A 390 -2.40 17.14 36.58
N ALA A 391 -1.93 16.01 36.00
CA ALA A 391 -2.79 14.95 35.50
C ALA A 391 -2.35 13.57 36.03
N ILE A 392 -3.34 12.71 36.29
CA ILE A 392 -3.11 11.34 36.77
C ILE A 392 -3.76 10.37 35.78
N TYR A 393 -2.99 9.46 35.22
CA TYR A 393 -3.51 8.31 34.50
C TYR A 393 -3.66 7.14 35.47
N ALA A 394 -4.89 6.79 35.81
CA ALA A 394 -5.19 5.65 36.68
C ALA A 394 -4.83 4.32 36.03
N GLY A 395 -4.74 4.27 34.71
CA GLY A 395 -4.23 3.15 33.91
C GLY A 395 -3.89 3.57 32.50
N LEU A 396 -2.90 2.91 31.88
CA LEU A 396 -2.45 3.20 30.52
C LEU A 396 -3.14 2.29 29.49
N ASP A 397 -3.18 2.71 28.23
CA ASP A 397 -3.71 1.95 27.11
C ASP A 397 -2.73 2.04 25.93
N PHE A 398 -2.80 1.09 24.97
CA PHE A 398 -2.02 1.09 23.74
C PHE A 398 -2.38 2.24 22.77
N LYS A 399 -3.42 3.00 23.05
CA LYS A 399 -3.93 4.10 22.22
C LYS A 399 -3.09 5.37 22.36
N PHE A 400 -1.96 5.40 21.67
CA PHE A 400 -1.04 6.53 21.73
C PHE A 400 -1.71 7.87 21.38
N ARG A 401 -2.63 7.89 20.40
CA ARG A 401 -3.36 9.11 20.01
C ARG A 401 -4.12 9.73 21.20
N ASP A 402 -4.92 8.88 21.88
CA ASP A 402 -5.74 9.37 23.00
C ASP A 402 -4.85 9.84 24.16
N PHE A 403 -3.70 9.18 24.36
CA PHE A 403 -2.72 9.55 25.38
C PHE A 403 -2.08 10.91 25.07
N ILE A 404 -1.48 11.09 23.88
CA ILE A 404 -0.79 12.35 23.54
C ILE A 404 -1.77 13.52 23.43
N GLN A 405 -2.99 13.31 22.93
CA GLN A 405 -4.00 14.35 22.89
C GLN A 405 -4.41 14.81 24.29
N SER A 406 -4.62 13.88 25.22
CA SER A 406 -4.98 14.23 26.59
C SER A 406 -3.85 14.92 27.38
N VAL A 407 -2.58 14.58 27.13
CA VAL A 407 -1.42 15.32 27.66
C VAL A 407 -1.45 16.77 27.19
N HIS A 408 -1.64 17.02 25.90
CA HIS A 408 -1.65 18.36 25.34
C HIS A 408 -2.95 19.15 25.60
N ARG A 409 -3.90 18.63 26.41
CA ARG A 409 -5.00 19.44 26.98
C ARG A 409 -4.53 20.32 28.14
N LEU A 410 -3.48 19.88 28.86
CA LEU A 410 -2.84 20.62 29.95
C LEU A 410 -1.58 21.31 29.44
N GLN A 411 -0.71 20.61 28.71
CA GLN A 411 0.50 21.16 28.12
C GLN A 411 0.14 21.95 26.85
N ARG A 412 -0.11 23.22 27.01
CA ARG A 412 -0.50 24.13 25.91
C ARG A 412 0.20 25.46 26.05
N TYR A 413 0.25 26.22 24.98
CA TYR A 413 0.72 27.60 25.01
C TYR A 413 -0.14 28.42 25.98
N GLY A 414 0.52 29.23 26.79
CA GLY A 414 -0.12 30.01 27.85
C GLY A 414 -0.21 29.30 29.22
N GLN A 415 0.14 28.03 29.32
CA GLN A 415 0.41 27.38 30.61
C GLN A 415 1.78 27.84 31.14
N THR A 416 1.82 28.33 32.37
CA THR A 416 3.03 28.90 32.97
C THR A 416 3.76 27.96 33.95
N GLN A 417 3.10 26.88 34.32
CA GLN A 417 3.62 25.87 35.25
C GLN A 417 4.12 24.64 34.52
N THR A 418 5.13 23.96 35.04
CA THR A 418 5.53 22.62 34.58
C THR A 418 4.34 21.69 34.70
N VAL A 419 4.01 20.97 33.61
CA VAL A 419 2.94 20.01 33.61
C VAL A 419 3.43 18.69 34.19
N GLU A 420 2.84 18.26 35.28
CA GLU A 420 3.19 17.02 35.97
C GLU A 420 2.18 15.92 35.60
N LEU A 421 2.72 14.87 35.01
CA LEU A 421 1.92 13.71 34.56
C LEU A 421 2.26 12.48 35.40
N HIS A 422 1.33 12.01 36.19
CA HIS A 422 1.46 10.79 36.98
C HIS A 422 0.85 9.62 36.25
N ALA A 423 1.66 8.67 35.77
CA ALA A 423 1.22 7.49 35.03
C ALA A 423 1.34 6.24 35.89
N ILE A 424 0.20 5.61 36.23
CA ILE A 424 0.15 4.41 37.07
C ILE A 424 0.06 3.19 36.17
N HIS A 425 0.98 2.24 36.33
CA HIS A 425 1.00 0.98 35.59
C HIS A 425 1.49 -0.18 36.50
N THR A 426 1.14 -1.41 36.15
CA THR A 426 1.71 -2.58 36.80
C THR A 426 3.01 -3.00 36.11
N ASP A 427 3.84 -3.80 36.80
CA ASP A 427 5.02 -4.43 36.20
C ASP A 427 4.66 -5.34 35.00
N ALA A 428 3.48 -5.95 34.99
CA ALA A 428 2.97 -6.69 33.84
C ALA A 428 2.68 -5.78 32.62
N GLU A 429 2.56 -4.47 32.80
CA GLU A 429 2.29 -3.49 31.73
C GLU A 429 3.52 -2.71 31.28
N ASP A 430 4.73 -3.04 31.75
CA ASP A 430 5.95 -2.37 31.32
C ASP A 430 6.08 -2.31 29.80
N HIS A 431 5.66 -3.37 29.08
CA HIS A 431 5.61 -3.40 27.63
C HIS A 431 4.64 -2.35 27.00
N VAL A 432 3.54 -2.03 27.67
CA VAL A 432 2.61 -0.96 27.21
C VAL A 432 3.30 0.40 27.28
N VAL A 433 4.07 0.65 28.36
CA VAL A 433 4.87 1.87 28.52
C VAL A 433 5.90 1.99 27.41
N GLU A 434 6.66 0.89 27.13
CA GLU A 434 7.67 0.89 26.07
C GLU A 434 7.07 1.19 24.70
N ILE A 435 5.92 0.60 24.36
CA ILE A 435 5.21 0.86 23.09
C ILE A 435 4.77 2.32 23.01
N LEU A 436 4.18 2.88 24.08
CA LEU A 436 3.74 4.28 24.09
C LEU A 436 4.90 5.23 23.90
N MET A 437 6.00 5.02 24.63
CA MET A 437 7.20 5.85 24.53
C MET A 437 7.93 5.67 23.19
N GLY A 438 7.90 4.47 22.63
CA GLY A 438 8.41 4.19 21.28
C GLY A 438 7.64 4.98 20.21
N LYS A 439 6.32 4.98 20.27
CA LYS A 439 5.46 5.78 19.36
C LYS A 439 5.65 7.28 19.54
N TRP A 440 5.87 7.74 20.77
CA TRP A 440 6.16 9.15 21.03
C TRP A 440 7.46 9.57 20.35
N ARG A 441 8.55 8.82 20.56
CA ARG A 441 9.84 9.09 19.90
C ARG A 441 9.73 9.07 18.37
N GLN A 442 8.95 8.14 17.82
CA GLN A 442 8.69 8.06 16.38
C GLN A 442 7.94 9.30 15.88
N HIS A 443 6.94 9.77 16.63
CA HIS A 443 6.19 10.98 16.31
C HIS A 443 7.08 12.22 16.30
N ASP A 444 7.90 12.40 17.36
CA ASP A 444 8.82 13.54 17.47
C ASP A 444 9.88 13.53 16.36
N ALA A 445 10.42 12.35 16.03
CA ALA A 445 11.36 12.19 14.92
C ALA A 445 10.74 12.58 13.57
N MET A 446 9.49 12.18 13.33
CA MET A 446 8.73 12.58 12.12
C MET A 446 8.56 14.09 12.03
N VAL A 447 8.09 14.73 13.12
CA VAL A 447 7.88 16.17 13.17
C VAL A 447 9.19 16.91 12.94
N ALA A 448 10.27 16.51 13.63
CA ALA A 448 11.59 17.11 13.47
C ALA A 448 12.11 17.00 12.02
N ARG A 449 11.91 15.86 11.37
CA ARG A 449 12.31 15.64 9.98
C ARG A 449 11.55 16.56 9.02
N MET A 450 10.23 16.65 9.18
CA MET A 450 9.39 17.49 8.33
C MET A 450 9.70 18.98 8.51
N ARG A 451 9.97 19.43 9.75
CA ARG A 451 10.44 20.79 10.02
C ARG A 451 11.76 21.10 9.30
N GLY A 452 12.71 20.16 9.36
CA GLY A 452 13.98 20.28 8.62
C GLY A 452 13.76 20.49 7.14
N ILE A 453 12.85 19.76 6.53
CA ILE A 453 12.50 19.89 5.09
C ILE A 453 11.88 21.27 4.80
N VAL A 454 10.94 21.74 5.63
CA VAL A 454 10.34 23.07 5.46
C VAL A 454 11.38 24.19 5.60
N GLN A 455 12.32 24.06 6.54
CA GLN A 455 13.40 25.04 6.74
C GLN A 455 14.42 25.03 5.59
N GLU A 456 14.75 23.86 5.04
CA GLU A 456 15.76 23.68 3.99
C GLU A 456 15.21 24.06 2.59
N TYR A 457 14.00 23.63 2.24
CA TYR A 457 13.44 23.77 0.89
C TYR A 457 12.30 24.80 0.81
N GLY A 458 11.83 25.31 1.93
CA GLY A 458 10.70 26.25 1.99
C GLY A 458 9.36 25.58 1.68
N LEU A 459 8.38 26.41 1.28
CA LEU A 459 6.99 25.97 1.05
C LEU A 459 6.63 25.81 -0.45
N THR A 460 7.60 25.92 -1.37
CA THR A 460 7.33 25.90 -2.81
C THR A 460 7.52 24.49 -3.39
N ASN A 461 6.62 24.12 -4.32
CA ASN A 461 6.75 22.84 -5.02
C ASN A 461 7.98 22.78 -5.92
N GLU A 462 8.42 23.93 -6.47
CA GLU A 462 9.58 23.97 -7.35
C GLU A 462 10.87 23.53 -6.65
N ALA A 463 11.06 23.98 -5.40
CA ALA A 463 12.22 23.56 -4.60
C ALA A 463 12.17 22.07 -4.27
N LEU A 464 11.01 21.57 -3.82
CA LEU A 464 10.80 20.15 -3.54
C LEU A 464 10.94 19.29 -4.80
N ALA A 465 10.33 19.70 -5.92
CA ALA A 465 10.42 19.01 -7.20
C ALA A 465 11.86 18.97 -7.72
N SER A 466 12.64 20.05 -7.48
CA SER A 466 14.07 20.07 -7.85
C SER A 466 14.87 19.00 -7.11
N GLU A 467 14.58 18.80 -5.82
CA GLU A 467 15.26 17.79 -5.00
C GLU A 467 14.75 16.37 -5.25
N MET A 468 13.44 16.24 -5.55
CA MET A 468 12.83 14.97 -5.93
C MET A 468 13.17 14.53 -7.36
N ARG A 469 14.02 15.29 -8.08
CA ARG A 469 14.45 14.91 -9.42
C ARG A 469 15.18 13.58 -9.37
N ARG A 470 14.47 12.56 -9.83
CA ARG A 470 15.04 11.24 -10.06
C ARG A 470 16.08 11.30 -11.16
N THR A 471 16.99 10.36 -11.15
CA THR A 471 17.97 10.26 -12.24
C THR A 471 17.24 10.01 -13.56
N LEU A 472 17.63 10.75 -14.60
CA LEU A 472 17.32 10.41 -15.98
C LEU A 472 18.28 9.29 -16.38
N GLY A 473 17.74 8.09 -16.65
CA GLY A 473 18.55 6.94 -16.98
C GLY A 473 19.31 6.34 -15.79
N VAL A 474 20.11 5.36 -16.12
CA VAL A 474 21.07 4.71 -15.24
C VAL A 474 22.44 4.73 -15.94
N THR A 475 23.52 4.50 -15.22
CA THR A 475 24.83 4.32 -15.87
C THR A 475 24.80 3.07 -16.73
N ARG A 476 24.89 3.25 -18.06
CA ARG A 476 24.84 2.14 -19.01
C ARG A 476 25.97 1.16 -18.74
N GLN A 477 25.63 -0.09 -18.56
CA GLN A 477 26.58 -1.21 -18.47
C GLN A 477 26.13 -2.31 -19.44
N GLU A 478 27.10 -3.03 -19.98
CA GLU A 478 26.84 -4.13 -20.92
C GLU A 478 27.69 -5.33 -20.55
N ARG A 479 27.13 -6.52 -20.67
CA ARG A 479 27.81 -7.79 -20.51
C ARG A 479 27.43 -8.68 -21.69
N THR A 480 28.44 -9.14 -22.41
CA THR A 480 28.28 -9.97 -23.61
C THR A 480 29.03 -11.29 -23.42
N GLY A 481 28.33 -12.41 -23.60
CA GLY A 481 28.89 -13.74 -23.77
C GLY A 481 28.90 -14.15 -25.26
N HIS A 482 29.12 -15.44 -25.56
CA HIS A 482 29.05 -15.94 -26.93
C HIS A 482 27.62 -15.96 -27.48
N PHE A 483 26.63 -16.19 -26.60
CA PHE A 483 25.25 -16.38 -26.99
C PHE A 483 24.28 -15.34 -26.41
N TYR A 484 24.77 -14.39 -25.64
CA TYR A 484 23.89 -13.36 -25.02
C TYR A 484 24.55 -11.99 -24.94
N THR A 485 23.72 -10.99 -24.91
CA THR A 485 24.05 -9.62 -24.50
C THR A 485 22.96 -9.14 -23.52
N ILE A 486 23.38 -8.69 -22.34
CA ILE A 486 22.49 -8.05 -21.37
C ILE A 486 22.98 -6.64 -21.08
N ILE A 487 22.06 -5.68 -21.05
CA ILE A 487 22.36 -4.25 -20.95
C ILE A 487 21.60 -3.66 -19.76
N ASN A 488 22.33 -3.03 -18.84
CA ASN A 488 21.72 -2.21 -17.80
C ASN A 488 21.50 -0.82 -18.35
N ASN A 489 20.32 -0.56 -18.83
CA ASN A 489 19.87 0.73 -19.35
C ASN A 489 18.36 0.76 -19.57
N ASP A 490 17.84 1.93 -19.99
CA ASP A 490 16.47 2.13 -20.43
C ASP A 490 16.17 1.36 -21.72
N CYS A 491 15.11 0.55 -21.69
CA CYS A 491 14.72 -0.31 -22.81
C CYS A 491 14.29 0.48 -24.06
N VAL A 492 13.68 1.66 -23.91
CA VAL A 492 13.28 2.52 -25.04
C VAL A 492 14.52 3.01 -25.78
N SER A 493 15.49 3.54 -25.06
CA SER A 493 16.74 4.06 -25.62
C SER A 493 17.57 2.97 -26.31
N GLU A 494 17.70 1.80 -25.68
CA GLU A 494 18.43 0.66 -26.26
C GLU A 494 17.72 0.10 -27.49
N THR A 495 16.37 -0.04 -27.45
CA THR A 495 15.63 -0.51 -28.63
C THR A 495 15.73 0.46 -29.80
N MET A 496 15.73 1.79 -29.55
CA MET A 496 15.97 2.81 -30.58
C MET A 496 17.35 2.68 -31.23
N ALA A 497 18.36 2.22 -30.49
CA ALA A 497 19.71 2.01 -31.01
C ALA A 497 19.84 0.75 -31.88
N MET A 498 18.97 -0.25 -31.71
CA MET A 498 18.98 -1.51 -32.46
C MET A 498 18.70 -1.28 -33.95
N ALA A 499 19.22 -2.18 -34.79
CA ALA A 499 18.97 -2.18 -36.24
C ALA A 499 17.51 -2.63 -36.56
N ASP A 500 17.00 -2.15 -37.68
CA ASP A 500 15.69 -2.57 -38.19
C ASP A 500 15.72 -4.06 -38.55
N ASN A 501 14.66 -4.80 -38.27
CA ASN A 501 14.52 -6.22 -38.57
C ASN A 501 15.68 -7.11 -38.09
N SER A 502 16.23 -6.79 -36.91
CA SER A 502 17.38 -7.50 -36.35
C SER A 502 16.99 -8.61 -35.36
N VAL A 503 15.77 -8.62 -34.86
CA VAL A 503 15.25 -9.52 -33.83
C VAL A 503 14.34 -10.58 -34.45
N ASP A 504 14.53 -11.83 -34.08
CA ASP A 504 13.73 -12.95 -34.60
C ASP A 504 12.46 -13.18 -33.78
N GLU A 505 12.52 -12.97 -32.45
CA GLU A 505 11.38 -13.14 -31.57
C GLU A 505 11.50 -12.17 -30.39
N ILE A 506 10.36 -11.66 -29.91
CA ILE A 506 10.26 -10.90 -28.67
C ILE A 506 9.41 -11.71 -27.68
N VAL A 507 9.98 -11.99 -26.51
CA VAL A 507 9.27 -12.64 -25.39
C VAL A 507 9.55 -11.82 -24.14
N THR A 508 8.50 -11.25 -23.55
CA THR A 508 8.63 -10.38 -22.38
C THR A 508 7.39 -10.38 -21.50
N SER A 509 7.58 -10.09 -20.23
CA SER A 509 6.51 -9.70 -19.32
C SER A 509 6.58 -8.19 -19.10
N ILE A 510 5.56 -7.45 -19.53
CA ILE A 510 5.54 -6.01 -19.35
C ILE A 510 5.25 -5.65 -17.87
N PRO A 511 5.77 -4.52 -17.37
CA PRO A 511 5.39 -4.01 -16.05
C PRO A 511 3.86 -3.85 -15.91
N PHE A 512 3.33 -4.11 -14.72
CA PHE A 512 1.88 -4.05 -14.44
C PHE A 512 1.42 -2.60 -14.20
N GLY A 513 1.52 -1.75 -15.21
CA GLY A 513 1.15 -0.34 -15.14
C GLY A 513 1.96 0.40 -14.08
N ASN A 514 1.28 1.22 -13.28
CA ASN A 514 1.86 1.99 -12.17
C ASN A 514 1.91 1.22 -10.82
N HIS A 515 1.77 -0.11 -10.84
CA HIS A 515 1.60 -0.91 -9.62
C HIS A 515 2.90 -1.14 -8.85
N TYR A 516 4.03 -1.29 -9.55
CA TYR A 516 5.34 -1.52 -8.95
C TYR A 516 6.38 -0.59 -9.55
N GLU A 517 7.14 0.08 -8.70
CA GLU A 517 8.34 0.82 -9.08
C GLU A 517 9.58 -0.01 -8.74
N TYR A 518 10.44 -0.24 -9.71
CA TYR A 518 11.60 -1.12 -9.58
C TYR A 518 12.90 -0.36 -9.33
N VAL A 519 12.98 0.90 -9.76
CA VAL A 519 14.18 1.75 -9.66
C VAL A 519 13.78 3.20 -9.46
N ALA A 520 14.56 3.93 -8.66
CA ALA A 520 14.40 5.37 -8.50
C ALA A 520 14.88 6.16 -9.74
N SER A 521 14.33 5.83 -10.92
CA SER A 521 14.59 6.49 -12.19
C SER A 521 13.29 6.94 -12.85
N LEU A 522 13.33 8.07 -13.56
CA LEU A 522 12.19 8.54 -14.37
C LEU A 522 11.88 7.57 -15.53
N ASN A 523 12.84 6.75 -15.94
CA ASN A 523 12.67 5.76 -17.00
C ASN A 523 11.84 4.54 -16.54
N ASP A 524 11.68 4.32 -15.22
CA ASP A 524 10.88 3.23 -14.70
C ASP A 524 9.41 3.39 -15.14
N PHE A 525 8.88 2.34 -15.76
CA PHE A 525 7.48 2.31 -16.25
C PHE A 525 6.48 2.29 -15.09
N GLY A 526 6.84 1.73 -13.94
CA GLY A 526 6.03 1.77 -12.73
C GLY A 526 5.92 3.15 -12.10
N HIS A 527 6.81 4.08 -12.48
CA HIS A 527 6.81 5.45 -11.99
C HIS A 527 5.90 6.37 -12.82
N ASN A 528 4.71 5.95 -13.18
CA ASN A 528 3.72 6.78 -13.86
C ASN A 528 2.57 7.15 -12.91
N PRO A 529 2.00 8.36 -13.02
CA PRO A 529 0.89 8.80 -12.17
C PRO A 529 -0.38 7.97 -12.39
N SER A 530 -0.61 7.53 -13.62
CA SER A 530 -1.79 6.79 -14.03
C SER A 530 -1.45 5.70 -15.06
N ASP A 531 -2.38 4.78 -15.27
CA ASP A 531 -2.27 3.81 -16.37
C ASP A 531 -2.28 4.48 -17.75
N ALA A 532 -2.98 5.59 -17.89
CA ALA A 532 -2.94 6.36 -19.14
C ALA A 532 -1.52 6.84 -19.44
N ASP A 533 -0.80 7.36 -18.44
CA ASP A 533 0.60 7.78 -18.59
C ASP A 533 1.55 6.61 -18.83
N PHE A 534 1.28 5.44 -18.23
CA PHE A 534 1.99 4.21 -18.54
C PHE A 534 1.88 3.87 -20.04
N TRP A 535 0.67 3.92 -20.62
CA TRP A 535 0.48 3.64 -22.04
C TRP A 535 1.10 4.71 -22.92
N VAL A 536 1.14 5.98 -22.50
CA VAL A 536 1.90 7.02 -23.19
C VAL A 536 3.40 6.71 -23.21
N GLN A 537 3.97 6.19 -22.13
CA GLN A 537 5.36 5.74 -22.12
C GLN A 537 5.57 4.51 -23.03
N MET A 538 4.65 3.56 -23.03
CA MET A 538 4.66 2.42 -23.95
C MET A 538 4.55 2.83 -25.43
N ASP A 539 3.90 3.93 -25.74
CA ASP A 539 3.83 4.48 -27.10
C ASP A 539 5.22 4.88 -27.65
N PHE A 540 6.23 5.09 -26.81
CA PHE A 540 7.63 5.24 -27.26
C PHE A 540 8.31 3.90 -27.54
N LEU A 541 7.99 2.83 -26.80
CA LEU A 541 8.62 1.52 -26.93
C LEU A 541 7.98 0.67 -28.03
N ILE A 542 6.66 0.55 -28.07
CA ILE A 542 5.96 -0.40 -28.97
C ILE A 542 6.31 -0.20 -30.46
N PRO A 543 6.37 1.03 -31.02
CA PRO A 543 6.79 1.21 -32.41
C PRO A 543 8.22 0.74 -32.68
N GLU A 544 9.11 0.88 -31.69
CA GLU A 544 10.49 0.42 -31.81
C GLU A 544 10.57 -1.12 -31.76
N LEU A 545 9.76 -1.77 -30.91
CA LEU A 545 9.60 -3.23 -30.93
C LEU A 545 9.15 -3.73 -32.30
N LEU A 546 8.16 -3.06 -32.90
CA LEU A 546 7.71 -3.39 -34.26
C LEU A 546 8.83 -3.19 -35.29
N ARG A 547 9.61 -2.12 -35.18
CA ARG A 547 10.71 -1.81 -36.08
C ARG A 547 11.79 -2.88 -36.05
N VAL A 548 12.26 -3.25 -34.86
CA VAL A 548 13.40 -4.19 -34.70
C VAL A 548 13.02 -5.63 -35.00
N LEU A 549 11.76 -6.03 -34.79
CA LEU A 549 11.28 -7.39 -35.10
C LEU A 549 11.30 -7.64 -36.60
N LYS A 550 11.74 -8.83 -37.06
CA LYS A 550 11.70 -9.25 -38.44
C LYS A 550 10.25 -9.42 -38.96
N PRO A 551 10.00 -9.13 -40.24
CA PRO A 551 8.65 -9.26 -40.82
C PRO A 551 8.09 -10.69 -40.70
N GLY A 552 6.86 -10.80 -40.22
CA GLY A 552 6.15 -12.07 -40.02
C GLY A 552 6.49 -12.79 -38.72
N ARG A 553 7.44 -12.27 -37.92
CA ARG A 553 7.86 -12.89 -36.67
C ARG A 553 6.98 -12.45 -35.50
N MET A 554 7.14 -13.16 -34.36
CA MET A 554 6.23 -13.07 -33.21
C MET A 554 6.78 -12.15 -32.12
N CYS A 555 5.82 -11.47 -31.48
CA CYS A 555 6.03 -10.71 -30.24
C CYS A 555 5.04 -11.25 -29.21
N CYS A 556 5.56 -11.91 -28.20
CA CYS A 556 4.80 -12.59 -27.16
C CYS A 556 4.86 -11.76 -25.86
N ILE A 557 3.73 -11.23 -25.44
CA ILE A 557 3.62 -10.34 -24.28
C ILE A 557 2.85 -11.04 -23.16
N HIS A 558 3.55 -11.33 -22.07
CA HIS A 558 2.92 -11.82 -20.86
C HIS A 558 2.37 -10.63 -20.05
N ALA A 559 1.11 -10.74 -19.64
CA ALA A 559 0.43 -9.72 -18.83
C ALA A 559 -0.71 -10.36 -18.02
N LYS A 560 -1.23 -9.63 -17.04
CA LYS A 560 -2.33 -10.04 -16.19
C LYS A 560 -3.29 -8.88 -15.96
N ASP A 561 -4.59 -9.16 -15.95
CA ASP A 561 -5.61 -8.20 -15.55
C ASP A 561 -5.53 -7.96 -14.03
N ARG A 562 -6.03 -6.82 -13.57
CA ARG A 562 -5.93 -6.41 -12.18
C ARG A 562 -7.30 -6.30 -11.53
N LEU A 563 -7.33 -6.39 -10.21
CA LEU A 563 -8.51 -6.07 -9.41
C LEU A 563 -8.37 -4.67 -8.83
N LEU A 564 -9.35 -3.84 -9.12
CA LEU A 564 -9.59 -2.60 -8.41
C LEU A 564 -10.55 -2.88 -7.25
N TYR A 565 -10.17 -2.47 -6.07
CA TYR A 565 -11.02 -2.60 -4.88
C TYR A 565 -12.06 -1.47 -4.85
N GLY A 566 -13.14 -1.63 -4.07
CA GLY A 566 -14.23 -0.67 -4.04
C GLY A 566 -13.84 0.78 -3.69
N HIS A 567 -12.75 0.97 -2.92
CA HIS A 567 -12.23 2.31 -2.65
C HIS A 567 -11.51 2.96 -3.85
N GLN A 568 -11.10 2.17 -4.84
CA GLN A 568 -10.43 2.62 -6.06
C GLN A 568 -11.43 2.85 -7.20
N THR A 569 -12.69 2.52 -7.01
CA THR A 569 -13.73 2.64 -8.03
C THR A 569 -14.77 3.70 -7.62
N PRO A 570 -15.30 4.48 -8.57
CA PRO A 570 -16.24 5.56 -8.24
C PRO A 570 -17.60 5.05 -7.70
N HIS A 571 -17.90 3.77 -7.90
CA HIS A 571 -19.16 3.15 -7.45
C HIS A 571 -19.02 2.30 -6.18
N GLY A 572 -17.82 2.23 -5.57
CA GLY A 572 -17.58 1.49 -4.32
C GLY A 572 -17.64 -0.03 -4.44
N MET A 573 -17.68 -0.57 -5.66
CA MET A 573 -17.70 -2.01 -5.94
C MET A 573 -16.34 -2.48 -6.47
N MET A 574 -16.03 -3.76 -6.24
CA MET A 574 -14.85 -4.38 -6.83
C MET A 574 -15.04 -4.48 -8.35
N GLU A 575 -14.01 -4.12 -9.11
CA GLU A 575 -14.00 -4.13 -10.57
C GLU A 575 -12.74 -4.80 -11.11
N VAL A 576 -12.85 -5.40 -12.31
CA VAL A 576 -11.68 -5.90 -13.04
C VAL A 576 -11.16 -4.81 -13.98
N ASP A 577 -9.94 -4.39 -13.78
CA ASP A 577 -9.22 -3.59 -14.75
C ASP A 577 -8.62 -4.50 -15.83
N TYR A 578 -9.15 -4.36 -17.03
CA TYR A 578 -8.77 -5.17 -18.19
C TYR A 578 -7.46 -4.69 -18.83
N PHE A 579 -6.39 -4.63 -18.05
CA PHE A 579 -5.05 -4.22 -18.49
C PHE A 579 -4.56 -4.97 -19.74
N THR A 580 -4.89 -6.25 -19.90
CA THR A 580 -4.54 -7.05 -21.08
C THR A 580 -5.25 -6.56 -22.34
N HIS A 581 -6.47 -6.05 -22.24
CA HIS A 581 -7.19 -5.47 -23.37
C HIS A 581 -6.59 -4.12 -23.79
N ASP A 582 -6.12 -3.32 -22.84
CA ASP A 582 -5.41 -2.08 -23.14
C ASP A 582 -4.07 -2.36 -23.81
N CYS A 583 -3.35 -3.38 -23.35
CA CYS A 583 -2.15 -3.88 -24.01
C CYS A 583 -2.44 -4.26 -25.47
N ALA A 584 -3.50 -5.04 -25.71
CA ALA A 584 -3.88 -5.44 -27.07
C ALA A 584 -4.22 -4.22 -27.95
N ARG A 585 -4.91 -3.21 -27.42
CA ARG A 585 -5.21 -1.96 -28.12
C ARG A 585 -3.94 -1.18 -28.46
N ALA A 586 -3.02 -1.05 -27.50
CA ALA A 586 -1.77 -0.32 -27.67
C ALA A 586 -0.87 -0.94 -28.75
N PHE A 587 -0.67 -2.24 -28.74
CA PHE A 587 0.13 -2.92 -29.76
C PHE A 587 -0.50 -2.82 -31.15
N ARG A 588 -1.82 -3.02 -31.26
CA ARG A 588 -2.54 -2.85 -32.53
C ARG A 588 -2.50 -1.42 -33.08
N LYS A 589 -2.57 -0.41 -32.22
CA LYS A 589 -2.42 1.01 -32.56
C LYS A 589 -1.12 1.26 -33.34
N HIS A 590 -0.07 0.57 -32.99
CA HIS A 590 1.27 0.72 -33.59
C HIS A 590 1.55 -0.24 -34.77
N GLY A 591 0.57 -1.02 -35.22
CA GLY A 591 0.67 -1.80 -36.45
C GLY A 591 1.00 -3.30 -36.25
N PHE A 592 1.05 -3.76 -35.01
CA PHE A 592 1.06 -5.20 -34.76
C PHE A 592 -0.29 -5.84 -35.11
N VAL A 593 -0.24 -7.07 -35.61
CA VAL A 593 -1.42 -7.90 -35.88
C VAL A 593 -1.62 -8.82 -34.69
N SER A 594 -2.81 -8.80 -34.08
CA SER A 594 -3.17 -9.78 -33.04
C SER A 594 -3.27 -11.15 -33.66
N TYR A 595 -2.52 -12.11 -33.11
CA TYR A 595 -2.52 -13.50 -33.59
C TYR A 595 -3.37 -14.39 -32.69
N GLY A 596 -3.46 -14.09 -31.40
CA GLY A 596 -4.26 -14.83 -30.41
C GLY A 596 -3.85 -14.47 -28.99
N GLU A 597 -4.43 -15.19 -28.05
CA GLU A 597 -4.03 -15.12 -26.63
C GLU A 597 -4.03 -16.52 -26.01
N ILE A 598 -3.14 -16.75 -25.06
CA ILE A 598 -3.05 -17.99 -24.30
C ILE A 598 -3.42 -17.68 -22.84
N PHE A 599 -4.40 -18.36 -22.31
CA PHE A 599 -4.81 -18.24 -20.92
C PHE A 599 -3.98 -19.18 -20.05
N ILE A 600 -3.52 -18.67 -18.91
CA ILE A 600 -2.79 -19.44 -17.90
C ILE A 600 -3.60 -19.33 -16.61
N PRO A 601 -4.44 -20.33 -16.29
CA PRO A 601 -5.24 -20.32 -15.08
C PRO A 601 -4.38 -20.22 -13.82
N THR A 602 -4.80 -19.41 -12.87
CA THR A 602 -4.13 -19.25 -11.57
C THR A 602 -5.01 -19.79 -10.45
N ASP A 603 -4.40 -20.39 -9.44
CA ASP A 603 -5.11 -20.85 -8.24
C ASP A 603 -5.41 -19.66 -7.32
N VAL A 604 -6.66 -19.22 -7.37
CA VAL A 604 -7.11 -18.04 -6.60
C VAL A 604 -6.98 -18.24 -5.10
N VAL A 605 -7.21 -19.46 -4.60
CA VAL A 605 -7.10 -19.77 -3.16
C VAL A 605 -5.65 -19.72 -2.71
N ARG A 606 -4.74 -20.21 -3.55
CA ARG A 606 -3.31 -20.27 -3.24
C ARG A 606 -2.63 -18.90 -3.34
N GLU A 607 -3.02 -18.08 -4.30
CA GLU A 607 -2.40 -16.79 -4.58
C GLU A 607 -2.91 -15.66 -3.69
N ASN A 608 -4.11 -15.76 -3.14
CA ASN A 608 -4.80 -14.63 -2.51
C ASN A 608 -5.40 -14.97 -1.14
N ASN A 609 -4.62 -15.54 -0.25
CA ASN A 609 -5.04 -15.87 1.12
C ASN A 609 -5.52 -14.66 1.95
N SER A 610 -5.17 -13.45 1.57
CA SER A 610 -5.56 -12.22 2.25
C SER A 610 -6.67 -11.43 1.56
N THR A 611 -7.12 -11.85 0.38
CA THR A 611 -8.27 -11.26 -0.30
C THR A 611 -9.51 -12.12 -0.06
N ASN A 612 -10.68 -11.51 0.02
CA ASN A 612 -11.95 -12.22 0.25
C ASN A 612 -12.41 -13.06 -0.97
N ARG A 613 -11.53 -13.25 -1.97
CA ARG A 613 -11.80 -14.09 -3.12
C ARG A 613 -11.99 -15.54 -2.67
N LEU A 614 -13.09 -16.15 -3.04
CA LEU A 614 -13.47 -17.50 -2.65
C LEU A 614 -13.48 -17.75 -1.13
N GLY A 615 -13.56 -16.69 -0.31
CA GLY A 615 -13.68 -16.83 1.14
C GLY A 615 -15.01 -17.47 1.53
N TRP A 616 -14.97 -18.51 2.36
CA TRP A 616 -16.16 -19.22 2.80
C TRP A 616 -17.26 -18.30 3.36
N SER A 617 -16.87 -17.35 4.22
CA SER A 617 -17.82 -16.42 4.84
C SER A 617 -18.48 -15.47 3.83
N GLU A 618 -17.78 -15.12 2.75
CA GLU A 618 -18.33 -14.28 1.69
C GLU A 618 -19.16 -15.10 0.70
N ASN A 619 -18.77 -16.37 0.47
CA ASN A 619 -19.57 -17.29 -0.35
C ASN A 619 -20.92 -17.66 0.28
N CYS A 620 -21.02 -17.56 1.62
CA CYS A 620 -22.28 -17.71 2.35
C CYS A 620 -23.17 -16.46 2.32
N LYS A 621 -22.77 -15.40 1.62
CA LYS A 621 -23.52 -14.16 1.39
C LYS A 621 -23.88 -14.01 -0.09
N ASP A 622 -24.06 -12.81 -0.55
CA ASP A 622 -24.35 -12.48 -1.95
C ASP A 622 -23.11 -12.55 -2.89
N SER A 623 -21.95 -12.84 -2.34
CA SER A 623 -20.66 -12.89 -3.05
C SER A 623 -20.19 -11.55 -3.67
N SER A 624 -20.83 -10.45 -3.35
CA SER A 624 -20.53 -9.11 -3.91
C SER A 624 -19.10 -8.63 -3.62
N LYS A 625 -18.46 -9.16 -2.57
CA LYS A 625 -17.06 -8.88 -2.23
C LYS A 625 -16.08 -9.92 -2.75
N MET A 626 -16.54 -10.91 -3.48
CA MET A 626 -15.71 -11.95 -4.06
C MET A 626 -15.37 -11.57 -5.50
N GLY A 627 -14.09 -11.36 -5.78
CA GLY A 627 -13.61 -11.24 -7.14
C GLY A 627 -13.47 -12.62 -7.79
N VAL A 628 -13.66 -12.69 -9.11
CA VAL A 628 -13.30 -13.86 -9.91
C VAL A 628 -11.77 -14.04 -9.92
N GLY A 629 -11.29 -15.28 -10.10
CA GLY A 629 -9.90 -15.55 -10.37
C GLY A 629 -9.49 -14.91 -11.69
N LEU A 630 -8.34 -14.22 -11.69
CA LEU A 630 -7.78 -13.63 -12.89
C LEU A 630 -6.70 -14.55 -13.43
N SER A 631 -6.88 -15.07 -14.64
CA SER A 631 -5.82 -15.80 -15.35
C SER A 631 -4.71 -14.85 -15.80
N GLU A 632 -3.49 -15.34 -15.83
CA GLU A 632 -2.44 -14.70 -16.60
C GLU A 632 -2.68 -14.96 -18.08
N LYS A 633 -2.15 -14.08 -18.94
CA LYS A 633 -2.30 -14.22 -20.38
C LYS A 633 -0.98 -13.99 -21.09
N VAL A 634 -0.76 -14.74 -22.16
CA VAL A 634 0.25 -14.38 -23.15
C VAL A 634 -0.49 -13.86 -24.37
N LEU A 635 -0.32 -12.59 -24.67
CA LEU A 635 -0.86 -11.96 -25.88
C LEU A 635 0.12 -12.16 -27.02
N LEU A 636 -0.37 -12.74 -28.10
CA LEU A 636 0.43 -13.08 -29.27
C LEU A 636 0.23 -12.05 -30.35
N PHE A 637 1.28 -11.33 -30.67
CA PHE A 637 1.30 -10.34 -31.75
C PHE A 637 2.29 -10.76 -32.84
N ARG A 638 2.00 -10.32 -34.06
CA ARG A 638 2.83 -10.58 -35.21
C ARG A 638 3.13 -9.31 -35.98
N LYS A 639 4.37 -9.11 -36.38
CA LYS A 639 4.70 -8.08 -37.37
C LYS A 639 4.19 -8.52 -38.73
N PRO A 640 3.51 -7.66 -39.52
CA PRO A 640 3.12 -8.00 -40.89
C PRO A 640 4.32 -8.49 -41.72
N GLN A 641 4.17 -9.57 -42.48
CA GLN A 641 5.13 -9.99 -43.48
C GLN A 641 5.16 -9.03 -44.67
N THR A 642 6.25 -9.01 -45.41
CA THR A 642 6.38 -8.13 -46.58
C THR A 642 5.59 -8.66 -47.78
N ASP A 643 5.62 -9.98 -48.02
CA ASP A 643 4.84 -10.64 -49.06
C ASP A 643 3.43 -11.02 -48.54
N LYS A 644 2.44 -10.19 -48.90
CA LYS A 644 1.05 -10.36 -48.50
C LYS A 644 0.35 -11.54 -49.21
N THR A 645 0.97 -12.15 -50.19
CA THR A 645 0.40 -13.32 -50.90
C THR A 645 0.65 -14.64 -50.17
N ARG A 646 1.53 -14.62 -49.16
CA ARG A 646 1.88 -15.78 -48.34
C ARG A 646 1.49 -15.54 -46.88
N SER A 647 1.10 -16.60 -46.22
CA SER A 647 0.78 -16.56 -44.80
C SER A 647 2.00 -16.76 -43.88
N TYR A 648 3.17 -16.99 -44.45
CA TYR A 648 4.40 -17.23 -43.69
C TYR A 648 5.20 -15.96 -43.45
N ALA A 649 6.06 -15.99 -42.44
CA ALA A 649 7.06 -14.96 -42.23
C ALA A 649 8.03 -14.92 -43.43
N ASP A 650 8.70 -13.79 -43.66
CA ASP A 650 9.73 -13.66 -44.70
C ASP A 650 10.86 -14.67 -44.44
N GLU A 651 11.26 -14.82 -43.18
CA GLU A 651 12.12 -15.91 -42.70
C GLU A 651 11.30 -16.82 -41.76
N PRO A 652 10.70 -17.93 -42.27
CA PRO A 652 9.77 -18.72 -41.48
C PRO A 652 10.48 -19.58 -40.43
N VAL A 653 9.81 -19.80 -39.34
CA VAL A 653 10.21 -20.79 -38.32
C VAL A 653 10.02 -22.19 -38.91
N ARG A 654 11.04 -23.02 -38.83
CA ARG A 654 11.02 -24.39 -39.30
C ARG A 654 11.48 -25.31 -38.18
N LYS A 655 10.74 -26.39 -37.97
CA LYS A 655 11.09 -27.43 -37.00
C LYS A 655 11.49 -28.70 -37.74
N ASP A 656 12.60 -29.29 -37.36
CA ASP A 656 12.92 -30.64 -37.78
C ASP A 656 11.93 -31.60 -37.07
N LYS A 657 11.31 -32.48 -37.83
CA LYS A 657 10.35 -33.48 -37.31
C LYS A 657 10.98 -34.44 -36.30
N ARG A 658 12.32 -34.57 -36.30
CA ARG A 658 13.05 -35.39 -35.35
C ARG A 658 13.26 -34.65 -34.02
N GLU A 659 13.41 -33.31 -34.05
CA GLU A 659 13.57 -32.48 -32.88
C GLU A 659 12.25 -32.06 -32.25
N TYR A 660 11.25 -31.75 -33.08
CA TYR A 660 9.89 -31.45 -32.65
C TYR A 660 8.98 -32.62 -32.96
N SER A 661 9.01 -33.60 -32.06
CA SER A 661 8.29 -34.85 -32.22
C SER A 661 6.77 -34.67 -32.20
N ARG A 662 6.05 -35.68 -32.70
CA ARG A 662 4.59 -35.74 -32.61
C ARG A 662 4.12 -35.72 -31.13
N GLY A 663 4.81 -36.43 -30.25
CA GLY A 663 4.49 -36.45 -28.82
C GLY A 663 4.63 -35.06 -28.18
N ARG A 664 5.71 -34.34 -28.52
CA ARG A 664 5.88 -32.97 -28.07
C ARG A 664 4.80 -32.02 -28.57
N TRP A 665 4.46 -32.14 -29.89
CA TRP A 665 3.38 -31.39 -30.48
C TRP A 665 2.02 -31.65 -29.79
N GLN A 666 1.74 -32.87 -29.41
CA GLN A 666 0.48 -33.28 -28.78
C GLN A 666 0.36 -32.64 -27.39
N ILE A 667 1.48 -32.52 -26.63
CA ILE A 667 1.50 -31.83 -25.33
C ILE A 667 1.32 -30.34 -25.52
N ASP A 668 2.09 -29.73 -26.42
CA ASP A 668 2.02 -28.29 -26.71
C ASP A 668 0.61 -27.87 -27.21
N ALA A 669 -0.06 -28.75 -27.95
CA ALA A 669 -1.39 -28.49 -28.49
C ALA A 669 -2.55 -28.81 -27.52
N HIS A 670 -2.36 -29.73 -26.59
CA HIS A 670 -3.50 -30.29 -25.86
C HIS A 670 -3.35 -30.50 -24.36
N SER A 671 -2.21 -30.34 -23.75
CA SER A 671 -2.03 -30.57 -22.29
C SER A 671 -2.69 -31.90 -21.80
N LEU A 672 -2.56 -32.97 -22.57
CA LEU A 672 -3.38 -34.19 -22.42
C LEU A 672 -3.00 -35.12 -21.29
N TRP A 673 -1.93 -34.85 -20.61
CA TRP A 673 -1.42 -35.80 -19.63
C TRP A 673 -2.44 -36.14 -18.52
N ARG A 674 -3.33 -35.19 -18.14
CA ARG A 674 -4.41 -35.43 -17.20
C ARG A 674 -5.40 -36.50 -17.67
N SER A 675 -5.77 -36.46 -18.92
CA SER A 675 -6.76 -37.39 -19.46
C SER A 675 -6.21 -38.79 -19.73
N ASN A 676 -4.88 -38.94 -19.82
CA ASN A 676 -4.22 -40.22 -20.03
C ASN A 676 -3.87 -40.96 -18.74
N GLY A 677 -4.24 -40.44 -17.57
CA GLY A 677 -3.95 -41.08 -16.30
C GLY A 677 -2.47 -41.05 -15.89
N HIS A 678 -1.67 -40.18 -16.53
CA HIS A 678 -0.26 -39.97 -16.23
C HIS A 678 -0.03 -38.86 -15.23
N ALA A 679 -1.12 -38.31 -14.67
CA ALA A 679 -0.99 -37.42 -13.53
C ALA A 679 -0.34 -38.16 -12.37
N LEU A 680 0.70 -37.59 -11.83
CA LEU A 680 1.16 -38.02 -10.52
C LEU A 680 -0.05 -37.99 -9.59
N GLU A 681 -0.25 -39.06 -8.81
CA GLU A 681 -1.33 -39.10 -7.84
C GLU A 681 -1.23 -37.86 -6.95
N THR A 682 -2.26 -37.04 -7.01
CA THR A 682 -2.36 -35.90 -6.12
C THR A 682 -3.09 -36.32 -4.84
N PRO A 683 -2.96 -35.58 -3.71
CA PRO A 683 -3.78 -35.83 -2.54
C PRO A 683 -5.29 -35.78 -2.82
N ALA A 684 -5.73 -35.04 -3.83
CA ALA A 684 -7.11 -34.96 -4.24
C ALA A 684 -7.58 -36.27 -4.91
N ASP A 685 -6.68 -36.98 -5.61
CA ASP A 685 -6.95 -38.25 -6.26
C ASP A 685 -6.91 -39.43 -5.26
N ASN A 686 -6.15 -39.27 -4.18
CA ASN A 686 -6.03 -40.26 -3.11
C ASN A 686 -6.27 -39.68 -1.71
N PRO A 687 -7.53 -39.43 -1.31
CA PRO A 687 -7.87 -38.85 -0.02
C PRO A 687 -7.37 -39.66 1.18
N ALA A 688 -7.07 -40.94 1.02
CA ALA A 688 -6.55 -41.80 2.07
C ALA A 688 -5.19 -41.31 2.61
N LEU A 689 -4.39 -40.62 1.79
CA LEU A 689 -3.12 -40.02 2.18
C LEU A 689 -3.28 -38.90 3.23
N LEU A 690 -4.45 -38.28 3.29
CA LEU A 690 -4.74 -37.16 4.19
C LEU A 690 -5.58 -37.58 5.40
N GLN A 691 -5.94 -38.86 5.50
CA GLN A 691 -6.82 -39.36 6.54
C GLN A 691 -6.17 -39.18 7.94
N GLY A 692 -6.88 -38.57 8.87
CA GLY A 692 -6.41 -38.32 10.24
C GLY A 692 -5.54 -37.08 10.41
N MET A 693 -5.29 -36.30 9.35
CA MET A 693 -4.55 -35.04 9.42
C MET A 693 -5.48 -33.84 9.69
N ASP A 694 -5.04 -32.92 10.55
CA ASP A 694 -5.66 -31.61 10.67
C ASP A 694 -5.27 -30.67 9.51
N GLY A 695 -5.93 -29.50 9.39
CA GLY A 695 -5.69 -28.58 8.30
C GLY A 695 -4.24 -28.09 8.19
N SER A 696 -3.55 -27.88 9.30
CA SER A 696 -2.13 -27.45 9.31
C SER A 696 -1.20 -28.58 8.88
N GLN A 697 -1.51 -29.81 9.28
CA GLN A 697 -0.75 -31.00 8.89
C GLN A 697 -0.92 -31.28 7.39
N VAL A 698 -2.15 -31.15 6.85
CA VAL A 698 -2.41 -31.25 5.40
C VAL A 698 -1.60 -30.22 4.63
N PHE A 699 -1.63 -28.95 5.07
CA PHE A 699 -0.86 -27.89 4.42
C PHE A 699 0.65 -28.16 4.40
N ASN A 700 1.21 -28.53 5.53
CA ASN A 700 2.65 -28.83 5.63
C ASN A 700 3.03 -30.07 4.80
N TRP A 701 2.22 -31.13 4.86
CA TRP A 701 2.43 -32.33 4.09
C TRP A 701 2.39 -32.04 2.59
N TYR A 702 1.37 -31.32 2.13
CA TYR A 702 1.23 -30.94 0.70
C TYR A 702 2.41 -30.07 0.22
N ARG A 703 2.88 -29.16 1.04
CA ARG A 703 4.04 -28.33 0.73
C ARG A 703 5.31 -29.15 0.52
N GLU A 704 5.57 -30.12 1.38
CA GLU A 704 6.75 -30.99 1.23
C GLU A 704 6.56 -31.96 0.06
N TRP A 705 5.41 -32.60 -0.06
CA TRP A 705 5.08 -33.48 -1.17
C TRP A 705 5.23 -32.78 -2.54
N SER A 706 4.78 -31.54 -2.69
CA SER A 706 4.88 -30.79 -3.93
C SER A 706 6.32 -30.44 -4.33
N LYS A 707 7.26 -30.41 -3.38
CA LYS A 707 8.69 -30.23 -3.69
C LYS A 707 9.33 -31.49 -4.25
N GLU A 708 8.86 -32.65 -3.79
CA GLU A 708 9.38 -33.96 -4.16
C GLU A 708 8.72 -34.49 -5.44
N ASN A 709 7.56 -33.97 -5.82
CA ASN A 709 6.75 -34.42 -6.96
C ASN A 709 6.42 -33.25 -7.92
N PRO A 710 7.41 -32.55 -8.46
CA PRO A 710 7.15 -31.53 -9.48
C PRO A 710 6.68 -32.20 -10.78
N TYR A 711 5.80 -31.51 -11.52
CA TYR A 711 5.48 -31.94 -12.89
C TYR A 711 6.73 -31.85 -13.76
N ASP A 712 7.05 -32.93 -14.44
CA ASP A 712 8.19 -33.02 -15.35
C ASP A 712 7.70 -33.09 -16.80
N TYR A 713 7.80 -31.95 -17.51
CA TYR A 713 7.43 -31.82 -18.90
C TYR A 713 8.26 -32.77 -19.80
N HIS A 714 9.55 -32.90 -19.55
CA HIS A 714 10.44 -33.73 -20.37
C HIS A 714 10.12 -35.23 -20.21
N GLN A 715 9.81 -35.66 -19.00
CA GLN A 715 9.37 -37.02 -18.73
C GLN A 715 8.04 -37.30 -19.45
N HIS A 716 7.13 -36.33 -19.46
CA HIS A 716 5.87 -36.45 -20.19
C HIS A 716 6.08 -36.52 -21.71
N VAL A 717 6.98 -35.68 -22.25
CA VAL A 717 7.38 -35.75 -23.68
C VAL A 717 7.97 -37.14 -24.01
N ALA A 718 8.95 -37.60 -23.21
CA ALA A 718 9.59 -38.90 -23.42
C ALA A 718 8.58 -40.06 -23.42
N PHE A 719 7.61 -40.02 -22.49
CA PHE A 719 6.53 -41.00 -22.47
C PHE A 719 5.70 -40.99 -23.75
N ASN A 720 5.29 -39.81 -24.21
CA ASN A 720 4.49 -39.72 -25.46
C ASN A 720 5.32 -40.10 -26.68
N GLU A 721 6.61 -39.82 -26.75
CA GLU A 721 7.51 -40.29 -27.80
C GLU A 721 7.65 -41.80 -27.80
N ALA A 722 7.75 -42.44 -26.63
CA ALA A 722 7.77 -43.87 -26.50
C ALA A 722 6.48 -44.56 -26.97
N MET A 723 5.35 -43.89 -26.95
CA MET A 723 4.09 -44.36 -27.53
C MET A 723 4.12 -44.36 -29.06
N GLY A 724 4.94 -43.51 -29.69
CA GLY A 724 5.21 -43.48 -31.11
C GLY A 724 3.98 -43.52 -32.03
N ASP A 725 4.04 -44.41 -33.02
CA ASP A 725 2.94 -44.55 -34.01
C ASP A 725 1.63 -45.14 -33.44
N ARG A 726 1.59 -45.55 -32.18
CA ARG A 726 0.38 -45.97 -31.50
C ARG A 726 -0.61 -44.82 -31.27
N LEU A 727 -0.11 -43.57 -31.26
CA LEU A 727 -0.97 -42.41 -31.16
C LEU A 727 -1.56 -42.06 -32.53
N PRO A 728 -2.88 -41.72 -32.61
CA PRO A 728 -3.51 -41.30 -33.84
C PRO A 728 -2.85 -40.08 -34.46
N ALA A 729 -2.71 -40.10 -35.81
CA ALA A 729 -2.12 -38.96 -36.52
C ALA A 729 -2.91 -37.65 -36.36
N LYS A 730 -4.20 -37.75 -36.11
CA LYS A 730 -5.10 -36.62 -35.84
C LYS A 730 -5.63 -36.71 -34.40
N PHE A 731 -4.75 -36.51 -33.50
CA PHE A 731 -5.01 -36.61 -32.07
C PHE A 731 -6.09 -35.63 -31.57
N MET A 732 -6.25 -34.47 -32.20
CA MET A 732 -7.33 -33.51 -31.92
C MET A 732 -8.74 -34.07 -32.13
N LEU A 733 -8.88 -35.18 -32.84
CA LEU A 733 -10.16 -35.85 -33.07
C LEU A 733 -10.51 -36.89 -31.99
N MET A 734 -9.60 -37.15 -31.07
CA MET A 734 -9.93 -37.95 -29.90
C MET A 734 -10.78 -37.12 -28.96
N PRO A 735 -11.96 -37.56 -28.56
CA PRO A 735 -12.74 -36.82 -27.63
C PRO A 735 -11.98 -36.72 -26.30
N PRO A 736 -11.62 -35.53 -25.84
CA PRO A 736 -11.11 -35.38 -24.52
C PRO A 736 -12.19 -35.77 -23.52
N GLN A 737 -11.78 -36.33 -22.40
CA GLN A 737 -12.74 -36.70 -21.35
C GLN A 737 -13.40 -35.48 -20.71
N ALA A 738 -12.76 -34.31 -20.80
CA ALA A 738 -13.29 -33.02 -20.40
C ALA A 738 -12.98 -31.97 -21.47
N PRO A 739 -13.90 -31.69 -22.41
CA PRO A 739 -13.64 -30.81 -23.56
C PRO A 739 -13.13 -29.41 -23.19
N ASN A 740 -13.53 -28.90 -22.05
CA ASN A 740 -13.16 -27.55 -21.61
C ASN A 740 -11.76 -27.43 -20.96
N GLU A 741 -11.08 -28.53 -20.73
CA GLU A 741 -9.74 -28.54 -20.11
C GLU A 741 -8.60 -28.58 -21.15
N TYR A 742 -8.90 -28.72 -22.44
CA TYR A 742 -7.91 -29.01 -23.48
C TYR A 742 -7.93 -28.02 -24.64
N GLU A 743 -8.39 -26.80 -24.38
CA GLU A 743 -8.35 -25.78 -25.41
C GLU A 743 -6.90 -25.33 -25.69
N GLU A 744 -6.55 -25.22 -26.99
CA GLU A 744 -5.24 -24.68 -27.42
C GLU A 744 -4.89 -23.33 -26.82
N THR A 745 -5.90 -22.61 -26.34
CA THR A 745 -5.80 -21.29 -25.76
C THR A 745 -5.53 -21.28 -24.25
N ALA A 746 -5.49 -22.45 -23.60
CA ALA A 746 -5.27 -22.53 -22.16
C ALA A 746 -4.12 -23.48 -21.79
N TRP A 747 -3.15 -22.97 -21.04
CA TRP A 747 -2.07 -23.76 -20.45
C TRP A 747 -2.35 -24.02 -18.98
N THR A 748 -2.92 -25.16 -18.67
CA THR A 748 -3.34 -25.55 -17.32
C THR A 748 -2.24 -26.21 -16.50
N ASP A 749 -1.12 -26.54 -17.14
CA ASP A 749 0.00 -27.31 -16.61
C ASP A 749 1.29 -26.48 -16.35
N VAL A 750 1.17 -25.16 -16.32
CA VAL A 750 2.30 -24.26 -16.00
C VAL A 750 2.70 -24.38 -14.55
N LEU A 751 3.97 -24.69 -14.29
CA LEU A 751 4.53 -24.77 -12.96
C LEU A 751 5.03 -23.39 -12.51
N PHE A 752 4.18 -22.63 -11.81
CA PHE A 752 4.52 -21.28 -11.32
C PHE A 752 5.72 -21.22 -10.36
N MET A 753 6.09 -22.33 -9.75
CA MET A 753 7.26 -22.41 -8.88
C MET A 753 8.58 -22.59 -9.64
N ARG A 754 8.55 -22.92 -10.93
CA ARG A 754 9.75 -23.07 -11.77
C ARG A 754 10.22 -21.69 -12.25
N THR A 755 10.91 -20.97 -11.38
CA THR A 755 11.42 -19.63 -11.61
C THR A 755 12.89 -19.52 -11.19
N LEU A 756 13.65 -18.56 -11.77
CA LEU A 756 15.05 -18.34 -11.41
C LEU A 756 15.26 -17.83 -9.99
N ASN A 757 14.26 -17.18 -9.37
CA ASN A 757 14.41 -16.58 -8.04
C ASN A 757 14.44 -17.58 -6.88
N MET A 758 14.21 -18.86 -7.09
CA MET A 758 14.32 -19.89 -6.04
C MET A 758 15.72 -19.92 -5.37
N SER A 759 16.77 -19.62 -6.12
CA SER A 759 18.14 -19.52 -5.58
C SER A 759 18.40 -18.23 -4.81
N GLN A 760 17.71 -17.12 -5.12
CA GLN A 760 17.83 -15.84 -4.41
C GLN A 760 17.30 -15.95 -2.96
N ALA A 761 16.23 -16.70 -2.73
CA ALA A 761 15.70 -16.98 -1.42
C ALA A 761 16.71 -17.62 -0.45
N ARG A 762 17.61 -18.47 -0.96
CA ARG A 762 18.66 -19.11 -0.19
C ARG A 762 19.84 -18.19 0.14
N ARG A 763 20.06 -17.14 -0.65
CA ARG A 763 21.23 -16.23 -0.57
C ARG A 763 20.96 -14.91 0.17
N ARG A 764 19.73 -14.65 0.70
CA ARG A 764 19.29 -13.40 1.37
C ARG A 764 19.52 -12.14 0.50
N VAL A 765 19.42 -12.26 -0.82
CA VAL A 765 19.46 -11.15 -1.77
C VAL A 765 18.03 -10.65 -2.02
N GLU A 766 17.90 -9.39 -2.40
CA GLU A 766 16.61 -8.81 -2.79
C GLU A 766 15.92 -9.66 -3.86
N LYS A 767 14.73 -10.15 -3.56
CA LYS A 767 13.99 -11.05 -4.46
C LYS A 767 13.30 -10.25 -5.55
N HIS A 768 13.40 -10.74 -6.78
CA HIS A 768 12.54 -10.26 -7.85
C HIS A 768 11.07 -10.48 -7.49
N ILE A 769 10.24 -9.44 -7.61
CA ILE A 769 8.87 -9.43 -7.08
C ILE A 769 7.96 -10.40 -7.85
N CYS A 770 8.08 -10.45 -9.19
CA CYS A 770 7.24 -11.29 -10.05
C CYS A 770 8.08 -11.92 -11.18
N PRO A 771 8.86 -12.99 -10.90
CA PRO A 771 9.64 -13.63 -11.95
C PRO A 771 8.71 -14.40 -12.90
N LEU A 772 8.98 -14.31 -14.21
CA LEU A 772 8.26 -15.05 -15.23
C LEU A 772 8.55 -16.56 -15.10
N PRO A 773 7.54 -17.45 -15.08
CA PRO A 773 7.76 -18.89 -15.06
C PRO A 773 8.54 -19.39 -16.29
N LEU A 774 9.53 -20.25 -16.06
CA LEU A 774 10.37 -20.80 -17.12
C LEU A 774 9.55 -21.60 -18.15
N ASP A 775 8.51 -22.30 -17.75
CA ASP A 775 7.64 -23.08 -18.63
C ASP A 775 6.98 -22.22 -19.73
N ILE A 776 6.56 -21.01 -19.38
CA ILE A 776 5.95 -20.06 -20.32
C ILE A 776 6.96 -19.68 -21.39
N VAL A 777 8.15 -19.26 -20.96
CA VAL A 777 9.22 -18.80 -21.85
C VAL A 777 9.75 -19.92 -22.73
N GLU A 778 9.96 -21.10 -22.16
CA GLU A 778 10.40 -22.29 -22.87
C GLU A 778 9.47 -22.62 -24.04
N ARG A 779 8.15 -22.70 -23.80
CA ARG A 779 7.16 -23.02 -24.81
C ARG A 779 7.10 -21.99 -25.93
N LEU A 780 7.17 -20.70 -25.59
CA LEU A 780 7.15 -19.62 -26.57
C LEU A 780 8.37 -19.66 -27.47
N ILE A 781 9.59 -19.73 -26.91
CA ILE A 781 10.85 -19.78 -27.66
C ILE A 781 10.89 -21.01 -28.57
N VAL A 782 10.56 -22.19 -28.03
CA VAL A 782 10.53 -23.40 -28.84
C VAL A 782 9.51 -23.29 -29.96
N ARG A 783 8.35 -22.69 -29.73
CA ARG A 783 7.27 -22.62 -30.73
C ARG A 783 7.55 -21.58 -31.81
N TYR A 784 8.15 -20.44 -31.50
CA TYR A 784 8.19 -19.28 -32.41
C TYR A 784 9.57 -18.86 -32.85
N SER A 785 10.64 -19.62 -32.53
CA SER A 785 12.00 -19.36 -33.01
C SER A 785 12.70 -20.59 -33.54
N ASN A 786 13.71 -20.38 -34.39
CA ASN A 786 14.63 -21.39 -34.84
C ASN A 786 15.89 -21.44 -33.95
N PRO A 787 16.69 -22.52 -33.97
CA PRO A 787 18.03 -22.49 -33.41
C PRO A 787 18.84 -21.29 -33.96
N ASP A 788 19.68 -20.71 -33.10
CA ASP A 788 20.51 -19.51 -33.36
C ASP A 788 19.75 -18.21 -33.67
N ASP A 789 18.41 -18.22 -33.66
CA ASP A 789 17.61 -17.00 -33.73
C ASP A 789 17.88 -16.07 -32.53
N LEU A 790 17.72 -14.76 -32.72
CA LEU A 790 17.90 -13.76 -31.70
C LEU A 790 16.56 -13.47 -30.99
N VAL A 791 16.50 -13.80 -29.71
CA VAL A 791 15.35 -13.53 -28.82
C VAL A 791 15.63 -12.25 -28.02
N PHE A 792 14.67 -11.33 -28.01
CA PHE A 792 14.78 -10.04 -27.30
C PHE A 792 13.77 -9.91 -26.17
N ASP A 793 14.25 -9.44 -25.01
CA ASP A 793 13.42 -9.10 -23.86
C ASP A 793 13.74 -7.67 -23.40
N PRO A 794 12.84 -6.68 -23.64
CA PRO A 794 13.03 -5.30 -23.21
C PRO A 794 12.87 -5.09 -21.69
N PHE A 795 12.28 -6.04 -20.96
CA PHE A 795 12.07 -5.99 -19.51
C PHE A 795 12.64 -7.26 -18.86
N SER A 796 13.93 -7.44 -19.01
CA SER A 796 14.63 -8.71 -18.77
C SER A 796 14.57 -9.20 -17.32
N GLY A 797 14.39 -8.30 -16.34
CA GLY A 797 14.40 -8.64 -14.92
C GLY A 797 15.69 -9.38 -14.55
N ILE A 798 15.54 -10.54 -13.92
CA ILE A 798 16.67 -11.43 -13.59
C ILE A 798 17.14 -12.30 -14.76
N GLY A 799 16.68 -12.00 -15.99
CA GLY A 799 17.18 -12.64 -17.22
C GLY A 799 16.48 -13.95 -17.60
N THR A 800 15.24 -14.17 -17.20
CA THR A 800 14.52 -15.44 -17.44
C THR A 800 14.42 -15.80 -18.92
N THR A 801 14.03 -14.85 -19.77
CA THR A 801 13.91 -15.06 -21.22
C THR A 801 15.28 -15.35 -21.83
N GLY A 802 16.29 -14.56 -21.48
CA GLY A 802 17.64 -14.76 -21.99
C GLY A 802 18.26 -16.10 -21.58
N TYR A 803 18.09 -16.49 -20.30
CA TYR A 803 18.52 -17.78 -19.77
C TYR A 803 17.94 -18.94 -20.57
N MET A 804 16.62 -18.91 -20.79
CA MET A 804 15.97 -19.97 -21.52
C MET A 804 16.33 -19.97 -23.01
N ALA A 805 16.48 -18.80 -23.63
CA ALA A 805 16.91 -18.69 -25.03
C ALA A 805 18.31 -19.31 -25.26
N VAL A 806 19.27 -18.99 -24.39
CA VAL A 806 20.63 -19.56 -24.46
C VAL A 806 20.60 -21.07 -24.26
N LYS A 807 19.87 -21.53 -23.24
CA LYS A 807 19.73 -22.95 -22.93
C LYS A 807 19.11 -23.77 -24.06
N LEU A 808 18.15 -23.16 -24.78
CA LEU A 808 17.50 -23.79 -25.94
C LEU A 808 18.25 -23.61 -27.28
N GLY A 809 19.49 -23.16 -27.26
CA GLY A 809 20.28 -23.03 -28.48
C GLY A 809 19.99 -21.77 -29.30
N ARG A 810 19.38 -20.73 -28.72
CA ARG A 810 19.15 -19.41 -29.32
C ARG A 810 20.17 -18.42 -28.83
N ARG A 811 20.17 -17.22 -29.42
CA ARG A 811 20.91 -16.07 -28.91
C ARG A 811 19.94 -15.16 -28.19
N ALA A 812 20.43 -14.43 -27.19
CA ALA A 812 19.61 -13.55 -26.40
C ALA A 812 20.14 -12.11 -26.36
N ILE A 813 19.25 -11.15 -26.38
CA ILE A 813 19.54 -9.77 -25.97
C ILE A 813 18.46 -9.34 -24.98
N GLY A 814 18.89 -8.66 -23.89
CA GLY A 814 17.98 -8.17 -22.87
C GLY A 814 18.37 -6.80 -22.36
N THR A 815 17.37 -6.04 -21.93
CA THR A 815 17.59 -4.75 -21.23
C THR A 815 16.95 -4.81 -19.84
N GLU A 816 17.64 -4.27 -18.85
CA GLU A 816 17.19 -4.19 -17.48
C GLU A 816 17.61 -2.87 -16.84
N LEU A 817 16.64 -2.15 -16.29
CA LEU A 817 16.89 -0.85 -15.67
C LEU A 817 17.48 -0.99 -14.26
N ASN A 818 17.06 -2.02 -13.49
CA ASN A 818 17.54 -2.28 -12.14
C ASN A 818 18.91 -2.96 -12.16
N SER A 819 19.91 -2.28 -11.61
CA SER A 819 21.29 -2.80 -11.58
C SER A 819 21.46 -4.09 -10.79
N THR A 820 20.67 -4.29 -9.72
CA THR A 820 20.70 -5.52 -8.92
C THR A 820 20.15 -6.71 -9.71
N TYR A 821 19.06 -6.49 -10.46
CA TYR A 821 18.48 -7.52 -11.33
C TYR A 821 19.39 -7.82 -12.53
N PHE A 822 20.01 -6.79 -13.09
CA PHE A 822 21.01 -6.93 -14.14
C PHE A 822 22.19 -7.83 -13.69
N GLU A 823 22.76 -7.59 -12.51
CA GLU A 823 23.86 -8.43 -11.99
C GLU A 823 23.41 -9.87 -11.71
N ALA A 824 22.15 -10.08 -11.30
CA ALA A 824 21.59 -11.41 -11.17
C ALA A 824 21.43 -12.09 -12.55
N ALA A 825 20.91 -11.35 -13.54
CA ALA A 825 20.76 -11.83 -14.91
C ALA A 825 22.08 -12.25 -15.54
N VAL A 826 23.16 -11.45 -15.34
CA VAL A 826 24.51 -11.81 -15.81
C VAL A 826 24.93 -13.20 -15.32
N LYS A 827 24.72 -13.50 -14.04
CA LYS A 827 25.08 -14.81 -13.46
C LYS A 827 24.29 -15.96 -14.07
N TYR A 828 22.97 -15.79 -14.20
CA TYR A 828 22.12 -16.82 -14.79
C TYR A 828 22.45 -17.06 -16.27
N LEU A 829 22.77 -16.00 -17.02
CA LEU A 829 23.16 -16.11 -18.41
C LEU A 829 24.54 -16.81 -18.58
N GLN A 830 25.48 -16.52 -17.68
CA GLN A 830 26.76 -17.24 -17.63
C GLN A 830 26.55 -18.73 -17.32
N ASP A 831 25.69 -19.04 -16.35
CA ASP A 831 25.35 -20.42 -16.00
C ASP A 831 24.71 -21.15 -17.21
N ALA A 832 23.76 -20.52 -17.91
CA ALA A 832 23.15 -21.07 -19.12
C ALA A 832 24.17 -21.31 -20.26
N GLU A 833 25.08 -20.37 -20.44
CA GLU A 833 26.16 -20.51 -21.46
C GLU A 833 27.11 -21.62 -21.12
N MET A 834 27.52 -21.78 -19.88
CA MET A 834 28.34 -22.89 -19.40
C MET A 834 27.63 -24.24 -19.59
N GLU A 835 26.35 -24.32 -19.24
CA GLU A 835 25.53 -25.52 -19.44
C GLU A 835 25.47 -25.90 -20.94
N ARG A 836 25.28 -24.89 -21.82
CA ARG A 836 25.24 -25.12 -23.28
C ARG A 836 26.58 -25.58 -23.85
N GLN A 837 27.71 -25.09 -23.30
CA GLN A 837 29.07 -25.41 -23.79
C GLN A 837 29.62 -26.72 -23.20
N THR A 838 29.06 -27.18 -22.09
CA THR A 838 29.50 -28.40 -21.43
C THR A 838 28.79 -29.59 -22.08
N ALA A 839 29.57 -30.40 -22.82
CA ALA A 839 29.05 -31.65 -23.39
C ALA A 839 28.51 -32.56 -22.28
N THR A 840 27.29 -33.00 -22.42
CA THR A 840 26.69 -33.98 -21.48
C THR A 840 27.33 -35.36 -21.71
N LEU A 841 27.29 -36.26 -20.71
CA LEU A 841 27.77 -37.62 -20.85
C LEU A 841 27.13 -38.35 -22.06
N PHE A 842 25.87 -38.00 -22.40
CA PHE A 842 25.17 -38.53 -23.56
C PHE A 842 25.69 -37.99 -24.88
N ASP A 843 26.13 -36.73 -24.93
CA ASP A 843 26.74 -36.16 -26.14
C ASP A 843 28.14 -36.81 -26.42
N LEU A 844 28.86 -37.15 -25.36
CA LEU A 844 30.13 -37.87 -25.46
C LEU A 844 29.95 -39.32 -25.97
N ASP A 845 28.86 -40.01 -25.57
CA ASP A 845 28.52 -41.33 -26.05
C ASP A 845 28.09 -41.28 -27.53
N THR A 846 27.39 -40.23 -27.97
CA THR A 846 26.99 -40.04 -29.35
C THR A 846 28.22 -39.77 -30.27
N LEU A 847 29.14 -38.91 -29.79
CA LEU A 847 30.42 -38.64 -30.46
C LEU A 847 31.33 -39.85 -30.53
N ALA A 848 31.30 -40.73 -29.52
CA ALA A 848 32.07 -41.98 -29.52
C ALA A 848 31.50 -43.00 -30.52
N ILE A 849 30.20 -42.95 -30.77
CA ILE A 849 29.56 -43.81 -31.78
C ILE A 849 29.88 -43.30 -33.22
N GLU A 850 29.84 -41.97 -33.46
CA GLU A 850 30.15 -41.40 -34.77
C GLU A 850 31.66 -41.48 -35.17
N THR A 851 32.53 -41.65 -34.19
CA THR A 851 33.98 -41.88 -34.45
C THR A 851 34.36 -43.35 -34.58
N ALA A 852 33.41 -44.27 -34.42
CA ALA A 852 33.63 -45.73 -34.52
C ALA A 852 33.14 -46.34 -35.86
N ASP A 853 32.55 -45.56 -36.76
CA ASP A 853 32.23 -45.86 -38.14
C ASP A 853 33.22 -45.11 -39.05
#